data_ab34a7dbefb9959278119db368d30f02
#
_entry.id   ab34a7dbefb9959278119db368d30f02
#
_cell.length_a   1.000
_cell.length_b   1.000
_cell.length_c   1.000
_cell.angle_alpha   90.00
_cell.angle_beta   90.00
_cell.angle_gamma   90.00
#
_symmetry.space_group_name_H-M   'P 1'
#
loop_
_entity.id
_entity.type
_entity.pdbx_description
1 polymer ?
#
loop_
_entity_poly.entity_id
_entity_poly.type
_entity_poly.pdbx_seq_one_letter_code
_entity_poly.pdbx_strand_id
1 'polypeptide(L)'
;MNKQQLASKIWESANKMRSKIEANEYKDYILGFMFYKFLSDKEVKWLKENDWTDEYLPDLTEDDAETLDTVRKNVGYFIAYENLFSTWISKGNDFKADDVTVALQAFSRLIDPHHKKVFDGVFATLQTGLSKLGESSGARTKAIRDLIYLIKDIPMDGKQDYDVLGFIYEYLISNFAANAGKKAGEFYTPHEVSLLMSEIVAYHLKDREEIKIYDPTSGSGSLLINIGQCAARYMGNGNNIKYYAQELKENTYNLTRMNLVMRGILPDNIVTRNGDTLEEDWPYFEENDPVNTYDPLFVDAVVSNPPYSQAWNPNDKENNPRFSDYGLAPKGKADYAFLLHDLYHIRNDGIVTIVLPHGVLFRGGEEGTIRKNLIDHNNIDAIIGLPANIFFGTGIPTIIMVLRKNKKDSDVLIIDASKGFEKDGKNNKLRACDIKRIVDAYKERPEKIEKFARRVSRAEIVQNDYNLNIPRYVDSSEKAESWDIYASMFGGIPEAELQDLSAYWTAFPHLKAALFSPDNEAYCRLNVANLKNAVLSHPDVVAFKTAFQNAFGDFDAYLKSALIDGMTQLNAAGEEERLSREIFARLAGIPLVDRYAAYQLLDDDWKKIAIDLEIIQTEGFAATKQVDPNMVLKKDAEVQDGWVGHVLPFELVQSVKMHEEVAALRAKETRLSEIAGEYESHLDELSEEDKEQNFVNDAKDAFVAAEVKKAIKAREVEPATMSILKDVDALFAEEKTLKKQVKDDSAALHQRTKGVIERLIDEEVRDLLHRKWILPLMENLNSLPDAVLDDFVKQLDAVCKKYETTFEDVESQIASTEHELLGLLDDLQGNEFDMQGIAELKKLLGGE
;
A
#
# COMPACT_ATOMS: atom_id res chain seq x y z
N MET A 1 -0.98 8.22 -15.74
CA MET A 1 -1.43 6.77 -15.75
C MET A 1 -1.51 6.29 -14.31
N ASN A 2 -2.64 5.76 -13.86
CA ASN A 2 -2.77 5.22 -12.51
C ASN A 2 -2.23 3.78 -12.39
N LYS A 3 -2.05 3.29 -11.15
CA LYS A 3 -1.50 1.94 -10.87
C LYS A 3 -2.28 0.81 -11.55
N GLN A 4 -3.62 0.90 -11.60
CA GLN A 4 -4.46 -0.13 -12.22
C GLN A 4 -4.31 -0.16 -13.74
N GLN A 5 -4.25 1.01 -14.38
CA GLN A 5 -4.01 1.12 -15.82
C GLN A 5 -2.64 0.58 -16.21
N LEU A 6 -1.62 0.89 -15.39
CA LEU A 6 -0.27 0.37 -15.60
C LEU A 6 -0.22 -1.15 -15.41
N ALA A 7 -0.82 -1.66 -14.34
CA ALA A 7 -0.94 -3.11 -14.08
C ALA A 7 -1.62 -3.85 -15.23
N SER A 8 -2.72 -3.29 -15.76
CA SER A 8 -3.45 -3.87 -16.89
C SER A 8 -2.59 -3.92 -18.16
N LYS A 9 -1.87 -2.83 -18.48
CA LYS A 9 -0.94 -2.77 -19.63
C LYS A 9 0.17 -3.81 -19.51
N ILE A 10 0.79 -3.91 -18.34
CA ILE A 10 1.86 -4.89 -18.07
C ILE A 10 1.33 -6.32 -18.18
N TRP A 11 0.14 -6.58 -17.65
CA TRP A 11 -0.49 -7.91 -17.70
C TRP A 11 -0.86 -8.33 -19.12
N GLU A 12 -1.40 -7.42 -19.91
CA GLU A 12 -1.70 -7.64 -21.33
C GLU A 12 -0.44 -8.00 -22.12
N SER A 13 0.63 -7.26 -21.88
CA SER A 13 1.96 -7.53 -22.44
C SER A 13 2.47 -8.92 -22.04
N ALA A 14 2.38 -9.26 -20.76
CA ALA A 14 2.78 -10.56 -20.23
C ALA A 14 2.03 -11.69 -20.92
N ASN A 15 0.72 -11.53 -21.11
CA ASN A 15 -0.11 -12.54 -21.77
C ASN A 15 0.23 -12.73 -23.26
N LYS A 16 0.57 -11.66 -23.97
CA LYS A 16 1.00 -11.73 -25.39
C LYS A 16 2.33 -12.49 -25.54
N MET A 17 3.19 -12.51 -24.54
CA MET A 17 4.49 -13.19 -24.59
C MET A 17 4.53 -14.57 -23.89
N ARG A 18 3.53 -14.95 -23.09
CA ARG A 18 3.45 -16.24 -22.38
C ARG A 18 3.61 -17.49 -23.27
N SER A 19 3.28 -17.40 -24.54
CA SER A 19 3.44 -18.51 -25.48
C SER A 19 4.87 -18.67 -26.01
N LYS A 20 5.79 -17.75 -25.68
CA LYS A 20 7.13 -17.68 -26.31
C LYS A 20 8.28 -17.72 -25.33
N ILE A 21 8.10 -17.26 -24.11
CA ILE A 21 9.15 -17.13 -23.07
C ILE A 21 8.58 -17.56 -21.72
N GLU A 22 9.44 -18.12 -20.86
CA GLU A 22 9.06 -18.45 -19.49
C GLU A 22 8.72 -17.18 -18.70
N ALA A 23 7.70 -17.29 -17.84
CA ALA A 23 7.16 -16.16 -17.09
C ALA A 23 8.21 -15.44 -16.22
N ASN A 24 9.22 -16.13 -15.73
CA ASN A 24 10.32 -15.61 -14.93
C ASN A 24 11.35 -14.81 -15.74
N GLU A 25 11.52 -15.08 -17.04
CA GLU A 25 12.45 -14.33 -17.92
C GLU A 25 11.81 -13.05 -18.47
N TYR A 26 10.49 -13.01 -18.56
CA TYR A 26 9.72 -11.94 -19.18
C TYR A 26 9.92 -10.57 -18.54
N LYS A 27 10.02 -10.52 -17.21
CA LYS A 27 10.30 -9.28 -16.45
C LYS A 27 11.58 -8.61 -16.93
N ASP A 28 12.62 -9.39 -17.23
CA ASP A 28 13.94 -8.87 -17.59
C ASP A 28 13.91 -8.15 -18.96
N TYR A 29 13.04 -8.58 -19.88
CA TYR A 29 12.87 -7.89 -21.16
C TYR A 29 12.10 -6.57 -20.99
N ILE A 30 10.99 -6.57 -20.24
CA ILE A 30 10.25 -5.33 -20.00
C ILE A 30 11.14 -4.30 -19.34
N LEU A 31 11.81 -4.69 -18.26
CA LEU A 31 12.68 -3.79 -17.50
C LEU A 31 13.86 -3.30 -18.32
N GLY A 32 14.46 -4.17 -19.13
CA GLY A 32 15.55 -3.79 -20.03
C GLY A 32 15.13 -2.77 -21.09
N PHE A 33 13.97 -2.94 -21.74
CA PHE A 33 13.47 -1.96 -22.71
C PHE A 33 13.01 -0.66 -22.04
N MET A 34 12.45 -0.73 -20.83
CA MET A 34 12.13 0.46 -20.04
C MET A 34 13.37 1.25 -19.67
N PHE A 35 14.42 0.56 -19.27
CA PHE A 35 15.69 1.21 -18.95
C PHE A 35 16.31 1.85 -20.20
N TYR A 36 16.27 1.17 -21.36
CA TYR A 36 16.74 1.76 -22.60
C TYR A 36 15.95 3.02 -22.99
N LYS A 37 14.61 2.96 -22.85
CA LYS A 37 13.77 4.16 -23.04
C LYS A 37 14.18 5.30 -22.12
N PHE A 38 14.34 4.99 -20.82
CA PHE A 38 14.77 5.99 -19.83
C PHE A 38 16.11 6.64 -20.20
N LEU A 39 17.10 5.86 -20.61
CA LEU A 39 18.40 6.39 -21.02
C LEU A 39 18.28 7.26 -22.28
N SER A 40 17.53 6.80 -23.28
CA SER A 40 17.24 7.56 -24.50
C SER A 40 16.52 8.88 -24.20
N ASP A 41 15.48 8.87 -23.38
CA ASP A 41 14.73 10.06 -23.01
C ASP A 41 15.60 11.04 -22.18
N LYS A 42 16.45 10.52 -21.29
CA LYS A 42 17.39 11.31 -20.48
C LYS A 42 18.42 12.04 -21.35
N GLU A 43 18.97 11.36 -22.35
CA GLU A 43 19.93 11.97 -23.29
C GLU A 43 19.26 13.07 -24.12
N VAL A 44 18.10 12.81 -24.69
CA VAL A 44 17.31 13.81 -25.43
C VAL A 44 16.95 15.00 -24.54
N LYS A 45 16.57 14.77 -23.29
CA LYS A 45 16.30 15.85 -22.33
C LYS A 45 17.55 16.71 -22.10
N TRP A 46 18.69 16.08 -21.82
CA TRP A 46 19.96 16.78 -21.63
C TRP A 46 20.35 17.60 -22.86
N LEU A 47 20.21 17.06 -24.07
CA LEU A 47 20.45 17.76 -25.31
C LEU A 47 19.58 19.01 -25.45
N LYS A 48 18.26 18.88 -25.14
CA LYS A 48 17.32 20.01 -25.18
C LYS A 48 17.63 21.08 -24.15
N GLU A 49 18.13 20.70 -22.99
CA GLU A 49 18.62 21.64 -21.97
C GLU A 49 19.94 22.35 -22.41
N ASN A 50 20.63 21.83 -23.42
CA ASN A 50 21.83 22.40 -24.04
C ASN A 50 21.58 22.89 -25.47
N ASP A 51 20.46 23.56 -25.69
CA ASP A 51 20.08 24.28 -26.90
C ASP A 51 19.82 23.42 -28.17
N TRP A 52 19.70 22.09 -28.01
CA TRP A 52 19.27 21.22 -29.10
C TRP A 52 17.72 21.26 -29.27
N THR A 53 17.29 21.32 -30.54
CA THR A 53 15.86 21.26 -30.91
C THR A 53 15.54 19.94 -31.59
N ASP A 54 14.26 19.63 -31.75
CA ASP A 54 13.83 18.43 -32.46
C ASP A 54 14.28 18.39 -33.91
N GLU A 55 14.58 19.57 -34.54
CA GLU A 55 15.08 19.68 -35.90
C GLU A 55 16.56 19.25 -36.00
N TYR A 56 17.34 19.44 -34.93
CA TYR A 56 18.76 19.07 -34.87
C TYR A 56 19.01 17.65 -34.39
N LEU A 57 18.04 17.01 -33.75
CA LEU A 57 18.21 15.64 -33.26
C LEU A 57 18.65 14.63 -34.35
N PRO A 58 18.20 14.71 -35.63
CA PRO A 58 18.71 13.82 -36.70
C PRO A 58 20.20 13.91 -36.96
N ASP A 59 20.84 15.00 -36.57
CA ASP A 59 22.29 15.20 -36.71
C ASP A 59 23.11 14.55 -35.60
N LEU A 60 22.48 13.96 -34.60
CA LEU A 60 23.11 13.22 -33.50
C LEU A 60 23.68 11.90 -34.00
N THR A 61 24.92 11.91 -34.46
CA THR A 61 25.59 10.77 -35.07
C THR A 61 26.94 10.47 -34.41
N GLU A 62 27.45 9.26 -34.62
CA GLU A 62 28.79 8.88 -34.15
C GLU A 62 29.93 9.55 -34.90
N ASP A 63 29.65 10.12 -36.07
CA ASP A 63 30.64 10.80 -36.92
C ASP A 63 31.03 12.19 -36.37
N ASP A 64 30.15 12.79 -35.54
CA ASP A 64 30.47 14.03 -34.82
C ASP A 64 31.17 13.71 -33.49
N ALA A 65 32.49 13.64 -33.53
CA ALA A 65 33.30 13.28 -32.38
C ALA A 65 33.24 14.30 -31.23
N GLU A 66 32.98 15.58 -31.52
CA GLU A 66 32.90 16.63 -30.48
C GLU A 66 31.59 16.51 -29.70
N THR A 67 30.49 16.36 -30.38
CA THR A 67 29.17 16.13 -29.76
C THR A 67 29.16 14.81 -29.00
N LEU A 68 29.66 13.73 -29.64
CA LEU A 68 29.75 12.39 -28.98
C LEU A 68 30.55 12.47 -27.67
N ASP A 69 31.73 13.06 -27.67
CA ASP A 69 32.56 13.17 -26.46
C ASP A 69 31.91 14.05 -25.38
N THR A 70 31.23 15.11 -25.80
CA THR A 70 30.54 16.02 -24.88
C THR A 70 29.36 15.32 -24.20
N VAL A 71 28.49 14.67 -24.97
CA VAL A 71 27.34 13.90 -24.43
C VAL A 71 27.82 12.79 -23.50
N ARG A 72 28.82 12.01 -23.98
CA ARG A 72 29.33 10.86 -23.22
C ARG A 72 29.91 11.24 -21.87
N LYS A 73 30.64 12.35 -21.79
CA LYS A 73 31.20 12.85 -20.52
C LYS A 73 30.14 13.36 -19.55
N ASN A 74 29.08 13.97 -20.04
CA ASN A 74 28.04 14.57 -19.17
C ASN A 74 26.92 13.61 -18.80
N VAL A 75 26.55 12.69 -19.73
CA VAL A 75 25.43 11.72 -19.50
C VAL A 75 25.95 10.36 -19.06
N GLY A 76 27.21 10.03 -19.41
CA GLY A 76 27.85 8.75 -19.09
C GLY A 76 27.82 7.73 -20.22
N TYR A 77 27.13 8.01 -21.31
CA TYR A 77 26.98 7.18 -22.52
C TYR A 77 26.55 8.06 -23.69
N PHE A 78 26.46 7.47 -24.89
CA PHE A 78 25.95 8.13 -26.09
C PHE A 78 25.05 7.19 -26.89
N ILE A 79 23.90 7.70 -27.35
CA ILE A 79 22.94 7.01 -28.20
C ILE A 79 22.69 7.83 -29.44
N ALA A 80 23.16 7.37 -30.61
CA ALA A 80 22.93 8.05 -31.90
C ALA A 80 21.42 8.14 -32.21
N TYR A 81 21.01 9.16 -32.97
CA TYR A 81 19.63 9.42 -33.37
C TYR A 81 18.88 8.17 -33.87
N GLU A 82 19.52 7.39 -34.75
CA GLU A 82 18.93 6.18 -35.31
C GLU A 82 18.61 5.11 -34.27
N ASN A 83 19.29 5.17 -33.12
CA ASN A 83 19.18 4.22 -32.00
C ASN A 83 18.31 4.76 -30.86
N LEU A 84 17.85 6.03 -30.92
CA LEU A 84 16.92 6.56 -29.91
C LEU A 84 15.61 5.75 -29.88
N PHE A 85 15.07 5.58 -28.69
CA PHE A 85 13.80 4.88 -28.52
C PHE A 85 12.64 5.55 -29.28
N SER A 86 12.62 6.88 -29.30
CA SER A 86 11.66 7.67 -30.07
C SER A 86 11.79 7.43 -31.57
N THR A 87 13.00 7.26 -32.09
CA THR A 87 13.26 6.93 -33.48
C THR A 87 12.75 5.54 -33.85
N TRP A 88 12.90 4.56 -32.95
CA TRP A 88 12.31 3.23 -33.17
C TRP A 88 10.77 3.29 -33.29
N ILE A 89 10.11 4.10 -32.48
CA ILE A 89 8.66 4.33 -32.59
C ILE A 89 8.30 4.97 -33.93
N SER A 90 9.05 5.98 -34.37
CA SER A 90 8.80 6.70 -35.62
C SER A 90 8.99 5.83 -36.88
N LYS A 91 9.87 4.83 -36.85
CA LYS A 91 10.07 3.84 -37.94
C LYS A 91 8.81 3.01 -38.21
N GLY A 92 7.88 2.85 -37.27
CA GLY A 92 6.63 2.14 -37.46
C GLY A 92 6.80 0.73 -38.02
N ASN A 93 6.36 0.51 -39.26
CA ASN A 93 6.46 -0.79 -39.95
C ASN A 93 7.89 -1.09 -40.47
N ASP A 94 8.74 -0.10 -40.62
CA ASP A 94 10.12 -0.27 -41.08
C ASP A 94 11.06 -0.69 -39.94
N PHE A 95 10.61 -0.62 -38.70
CA PHE A 95 11.37 -1.10 -37.54
C PHE A 95 11.62 -2.60 -37.59
N LYS A 96 12.84 -3.03 -37.28
CA LYS A 96 13.31 -4.42 -37.28
C LYS A 96 13.96 -4.79 -35.94
N ALA A 97 13.90 -6.06 -35.59
CA ALA A 97 14.59 -6.59 -34.41
C ALA A 97 16.09 -6.30 -34.41
N ASP A 98 16.70 -6.23 -35.60
CA ASP A 98 18.13 -5.96 -35.76
C ASP A 98 18.48 -4.51 -35.36
N ASP A 99 17.56 -3.55 -35.47
CA ASP A 99 17.75 -2.17 -34.98
C ASP A 99 18.09 -2.16 -33.48
N VAL A 100 17.41 -2.99 -32.70
CA VAL A 100 17.67 -3.13 -31.26
C VAL A 100 19.05 -3.77 -31.03
N THR A 101 19.40 -4.82 -31.78
CA THR A 101 20.69 -5.49 -31.65
C THR A 101 21.85 -4.51 -31.92
N VAL A 102 21.75 -3.75 -32.99
CA VAL A 102 22.74 -2.72 -33.37
C VAL A 102 22.85 -1.66 -32.27
N ALA A 103 21.72 -1.15 -31.82
CA ALA A 103 21.66 -0.12 -30.79
C ALA A 103 22.27 -0.56 -29.45
N LEU A 104 22.00 -1.79 -28.97
CA LEU A 104 22.59 -2.32 -27.75
C LEU A 104 24.11 -2.56 -27.88
N GLN A 105 24.59 -2.95 -29.06
CA GLN A 105 26.02 -3.09 -29.34
C GLN A 105 26.71 -1.72 -29.39
N ALA A 106 26.11 -0.72 -30.06
CA ALA A 106 26.60 0.62 -30.08
C ALA A 106 26.66 1.24 -28.69
N PHE A 107 25.60 1.06 -27.89
CA PHE A 107 25.56 1.54 -26.51
C PHE A 107 26.73 0.99 -25.68
N SER A 108 26.97 -0.33 -25.72
CA SER A 108 28.07 -0.97 -24.96
C SER A 108 29.44 -0.40 -25.34
N ARG A 109 29.64 -0.01 -26.58
CA ARG A 109 30.90 0.58 -27.11
C ARG A 109 31.05 2.06 -26.73
N LEU A 110 29.94 2.77 -26.59
CA LEU A 110 29.89 4.21 -26.42
C LEU A 110 29.66 4.65 -24.94
N ILE A 111 29.82 3.73 -23.99
CA ILE A 111 29.85 4.05 -22.56
C ILE A 111 31.14 4.84 -22.23
N ASP A 112 31.00 5.88 -21.39
CA ASP A 112 32.18 6.60 -20.88
C ASP A 112 33.04 5.65 -20.00
N PRO A 113 34.38 5.67 -20.16
CA PRO A 113 35.27 4.79 -19.40
C PRO A 113 35.12 4.88 -17.89
N HIS A 114 34.81 6.08 -17.35
CA HIS A 114 34.64 6.29 -15.91
C HIS A 114 33.31 5.66 -15.40
N HIS A 115 32.31 5.53 -16.27
CA HIS A 115 30.99 5.02 -15.95
C HIS A 115 30.76 3.55 -16.34
N LYS A 116 31.80 2.88 -16.86
CA LYS A 116 31.71 1.45 -17.25
C LYS A 116 31.13 0.57 -16.16
N LYS A 117 31.56 0.73 -14.91
CA LYS A 117 31.06 -0.07 -13.78
C LYS A 117 29.55 0.01 -13.59
N VAL A 118 28.91 1.08 -14.04
CA VAL A 118 27.47 1.31 -13.91
C VAL A 118 26.70 0.77 -15.12
N PHE A 119 27.23 0.98 -16.34
CA PHE A 119 26.48 0.72 -17.57
C PHE A 119 26.94 -0.50 -18.35
N ASP A 120 28.21 -0.99 -18.17
CA ASP A 120 28.71 -2.10 -18.95
C ASP A 120 27.97 -3.41 -18.59
N GLY A 121 27.59 -4.17 -19.63
CA GLY A 121 26.85 -5.42 -19.50
C GLY A 121 25.41 -5.28 -19.00
N VAL A 122 24.90 -4.07 -18.73
CA VAL A 122 23.55 -3.86 -18.16
C VAL A 122 22.43 -4.41 -19.06
N PHE A 123 22.65 -4.47 -20.37
CA PHE A 123 21.74 -5.06 -21.34
C PHE A 123 22.08 -6.50 -21.76
N ALA A 124 22.98 -7.21 -21.06
CA ALA A 124 23.42 -8.55 -21.42
C ALA A 124 22.24 -9.54 -21.61
N THR A 125 21.25 -9.47 -20.75
CA THR A 125 20.04 -10.30 -20.84
C THR A 125 19.23 -10.02 -22.11
N LEU A 126 19.08 -8.75 -22.49
CA LEU A 126 18.45 -8.40 -23.77
C LEU A 126 19.28 -8.86 -24.96
N GLN A 127 20.58 -8.56 -24.98
CA GLN A 127 21.47 -8.93 -26.08
C GLN A 127 21.47 -10.43 -26.38
N THR A 128 21.52 -11.27 -25.35
CA THR A 128 21.52 -12.72 -25.50
C THR A 128 20.12 -13.30 -25.72
N GLY A 129 19.10 -12.65 -25.21
CA GLY A 129 17.73 -13.16 -25.16
C GLY A 129 16.83 -12.77 -26.33
N LEU A 130 17.17 -11.77 -27.15
CA LEU A 130 16.32 -11.32 -28.28
C LEU A 130 15.95 -12.47 -29.22
N SER A 131 16.85 -13.46 -29.41
CA SER A 131 16.61 -14.63 -30.23
C SER A 131 15.45 -15.52 -29.74
N LYS A 132 15.18 -15.52 -28.44
CA LYS A 132 14.09 -16.30 -27.82
C LYS A 132 12.69 -15.71 -28.10
N LEU A 133 12.60 -14.44 -28.52
CA LEU A 133 11.33 -13.76 -28.75
C LEU A 133 10.59 -14.23 -30.03
N GLY A 134 11.24 -15.05 -30.86
CA GLY A 134 10.61 -15.65 -32.04
C GLY A 134 11.58 -16.44 -32.89
N GLU A 135 11.08 -17.53 -33.48
CA GLU A 135 11.88 -18.42 -34.36
C GLU A 135 12.33 -17.75 -35.67
N SER A 136 11.57 -16.81 -36.19
CA SER A 136 11.91 -16.06 -37.39
C SER A 136 12.17 -14.58 -37.10
N SER A 137 12.93 -13.89 -37.98
CA SER A 137 13.18 -12.44 -37.86
C SER A 137 11.87 -11.65 -37.82
N GLY A 138 10.87 -12.01 -38.62
CA GLY A 138 9.57 -11.34 -38.61
C GLY A 138 8.80 -11.55 -37.31
N ALA A 139 8.85 -12.76 -36.72
CA ALA A 139 8.22 -13.04 -35.45
C ALA A 139 8.90 -12.28 -34.29
N ARG A 140 10.24 -12.18 -34.31
CA ARG A 140 11.00 -11.38 -33.34
C ARG A 140 10.66 -9.90 -33.46
N THR A 141 10.69 -9.35 -34.68
CA THR A 141 10.34 -7.96 -34.96
C THR A 141 8.95 -7.63 -34.45
N LYS A 142 7.97 -8.48 -34.69
CA LYS A 142 6.61 -8.27 -34.18
C LYS A 142 6.56 -8.26 -32.66
N ALA A 143 7.19 -9.22 -31.99
CA ALA A 143 7.19 -9.31 -30.53
C ALA A 143 7.87 -8.11 -29.87
N ILE A 144 9.02 -7.68 -30.40
CA ILE A 144 9.74 -6.51 -29.87
C ILE A 144 8.95 -5.21 -30.12
N ARG A 145 8.39 -5.06 -31.32
CA ARG A 145 7.56 -3.90 -31.64
C ARG A 145 6.33 -3.79 -30.72
N ASP A 146 5.63 -4.90 -30.49
CA ASP A 146 4.47 -4.92 -29.60
C ASP A 146 4.90 -4.49 -28.17
N LEU A 147 6.07 -4.91 -27.70
CA LEU A 147 6.63 -4.51 -26.42
C LEU A 147 7.03 -3.04 -26.35
N ILE A 148 7.71 -2.54 -27.39
CA ILE A 148 8.11 -1.13 -27.49
C ILE A 148 6.89 -0.21 -27.49
N TYR A 149 5.86 -0.56 -28.25
CA TYR A 149 4.61 0.21 -28.28
C TYR A 149 3.84 0.20 -26.96
N LEU A 150 3.96 -0.86 -26.17
CA LEU A 150 3.40 -0.88 -24.84
C LEU A 150 4.17 0.04 -23.86
N ILE A 151 5.49 0.02 -23.95
CA ILE A 151 6.39 0.78 -23.05
C ILE A 151 6.39 2.27 -23.40
N LYS A 152 6.14 2.65 -24.67
CA LYS A 152 6.24 4.06 -25.12
C LYS A 152 5.45 5.04 -24.23
N ASP A 153 4.25 4.61 -23.77
CA ASP A 153 3.33 5.46 -23.00
C ASP A 153 3.54 5.37 -21.48
N ILE A 154 4.52 4.57 -21.01
CA ILE A 154 4.84 4.51 -19.59
C ILE A 154 5.62 5.78 -19.25
N PRO A 155 5.10 6.62 -18.33
CA PRO A 155 5.77 7.84 -17.93
C PRO A 155 7.05 7.54 -17.16
N MET A 156 8.14 8.22 -17.51
CA MET A 156 9.47 8.06 -16.89
C MET A 156 9.98 9.37 -16.29
N ASP A 157 9.11 10.37 -16.17
CA ASP A 157 9.46 11.73 -15.75
C ASP A 157 9.39 11.96 -14.23
N GLY A 158 8.98 10.94 -13.46
CA GLY A 158 8.90 11.01 -12.00
C GLY A 158 7.71 11.81 -11.46
N LYS A 159 6.81 12.29 -12.34
CA LYS A 159 5.66 13.14 -11.98
C LYS A 159 4.41 12.36 -11.52
N GLN A 160 4.53 11.05 -11.28
CA GLN A 160 3.43 10.23 -10.80
C GLN A 160 3.41 10.19 -9.27
N ASP A 161 2.21 10.01 -8.72
CA ASP A 161 1.92 9.87 -7.29
C ASP A 161 2.46 8.57 -6.66
N TYR A 162 3.25 7.82 -7.43
CA TYR A 162 3.80 6.55 -6.97
C TYR A 162 5.06 6.19 -7.75
N ASP A 163 5.87 5.32 -7.16
CA ASP A 163 7.02 4.72 -7.82
C ASP A 163 6.60 3.79 -8.97
N VAL A 164 6.59 4.32 -10.18
CA VAL A 164 6.21 3.57 -11.39
C VAL A 164 7.07 2.33 -11.57
N LEU A 165 8.37 2.44 -11.41
CA LEU A 165 9.32 1.35 -11.66
C LEU A 165 9.30 0.31 -10.55
N GLY A 166 9.27 0.74 -9.30
CA GLY A 166 9.07 -0.13 -8.16
C GLY A 166 7.74 -0.87 -8.26
N PHE A 167 6.66 -0.17 -8.61
CA PHE A 167 5.36 -0.79 -8.82
C PHE A 167 5.37 -1.84 -9.94
N ILE A 168 5.99 -1.55 -11.09
CA ILE A 168 6.10 -2.51 -12.20
C ILE A 168 6.86 -3.76 -11.75
N TYR A 169 7.96 -3.55 -11.04
CA TYR A 169 8.77 -4.64 -10.53
C TYR A 169 8.01 -5.49 -9.51
N GLU A 170 7.36 -4.87 -8.52
CA GLU A 170 6.50 -5.54 -7.55
C GLU A 170 5.36 -6.32 -8.22
N TYR A 171 4.68 -5.68 -9.16
CA TYR A 171 3.59 -6.28 -9.90
C TYR A 171 4.04 -7.51 -10.70
N LEU A 172 5.18 -7.42 -11.37
CA LEU A 172 5.76 -8.54 -12.13
C LEU A 172 6.17 -9.68 -11.19
N ILE A 173 6.81 -9.37 -10.05
CA ILE A 173 7.18 -10.41 -9.08
C ILE A 173 5.96 -11.05 -8.43
N SER A 174 5.02 -10.28 -7.92
CA SER A 174 3.83 -10.81 -7.23
C SER A 174 3.01 -11.76 -8.11
N ASN A 175 2.90 -11.45 -9.41
CA ASN A 175 2.12 -12.24 -10.36
C ASN A 175 2.90 -13.42 -10.96
N PHE A 176 4.22 -13.34 -11.05
CA PHE A 176 5.05 -14.37 -11.67
C PHE A 176 5.78 -15.26 -10.67
N ALA A 177 6.12 -14.79 -9.47
CA ALA A 177 6.67 -15.63 -8.40
C ALA A 177 5.65 -16.67 -7.90
N ALA A 178 4.38 -16.36 -7.92
CA ALA A 178 3.31 -17.32 -7.59
C ALA A 178 3.23 -18.51 -8.57
N ASN A 179 3.72 -18.34 -9.80
CA ASN A 179 3.69 -19.35 -10.87
C ASN A 179 5.04 -20.07 -11.09
N ALA A 180 6.14 -19.51 -10.62
CA ALA A 180 7.46 -20.14 -10.68
C ALA A 180 7.64 -21.05 -9.47
N GLY A 181 7.09 -22.28 -9.52
CA GLY A 181 7.05 -23.21 -8.43
C GLY A 181 8.32 -23.24 -7.55
N LYS A 182 8.15 -22.95 -6.28
CA LYS A 182 9.00 -23.22 -5.10
C LYS A 182 10.53 -23.27 -5.27
N LYS A 183 11.14 -22.38 -6.03
CA LYS A 183 12.54 -22.00 -5.79
C LYS A 183 12.52 -20.71 -4.96
N ALA A 184 12.15 -20.88 -3.70
CA ALA A 184 12.20 -19.87 -2.67
C ALA A 184 13.65 -19.41 -2.46
N GLY A 185 13.94 -18.16 -2.73
CA GLY A 185 15.25 -17.55 -2.52
C GLY A 185 15.32 -16.10 -2.96
N GLU A 186 14.38 -15.65 -3.75
CA GLU A 186 14.28 -14.24 -4.15
C GLU A 186 13.07 -13.62 -3.48
N PHE A 187 13.20 -13.24 -2.20
CA PHE A 187 12.17 -12.45 -1.51
C PHE A 187 12.38 -10.98 -1.83
N TYR A 188 11.46 -10.42 -2.59
CA TYR A 188 11.35 -8.98 -2.71
C TYR A 188 10.97 -8.39 -1.37
N THR A 189 11.67 -7.34 -0.94
CA THR A 189 11.32 -6.62 0.30
C THR A 189 10.14 -5.71 0.02
N PRO A 190 8.98 -5.92 0.67
CA PRO A 190 7.83 -5.03 0.52
C PRO A 190 8.21 -3.58 0.81
N HIS A 191 7.61 -2.65 0.05
CA HIS A 191 7.93 -1.23 0.16
C HIS A 191 7.83 -0.71 1.61
N GLU A 192 6.81 -1.12 2.33
CA GLU A 192 6.54 -0.69 3.70
C GLU A 192 7.61 -1.18 4.69
N VAL A 193 8.12 -2.39 4.49
CA VAL A 193 9.23 -2.94 5.31
C VAL A 193 10.52 -2.19 4.99
N SER A 194 10.78 -1.94 3.71
CA SER A 194 11.92 -1.15 3.27
C SER A 194 11.86 0.28 3.82
N LEU A 195 10.68 0.91 3.82
CA LEU A 195 10.47 2.24 4.37
C LEU A 195 10.71 2.27 5.88
N LEU A 196 10.19 1.28 6.62
CA LEU A 196 10.43 1.15 8.07
C LEU A 196 11.94 1.06 8.39
N MET A 197 12.67 0.19 7.69
CA MET A 197 14.12 0.07 7.87
C MET A 197 14.82 1.39 7.54
N SER A 198 14.39 2.06 6.49
CA SER A 198 14.95 3.33 6.02
C SER A 198 14.75 4.46 7.02
N GLU A 199 13.58 4.57 7.63
CA GLU A 199 13.30 5.58 8.67
C GLU A 199 14.19 5.39 9.90
N ILE A 200 14.42 4.14 10.33
CA ILE A 200 15.30 3.82 11.46
C ILE A 200 16.75 4.23 11.14
N VAL A 201 17.24 3.88 9.95
CA VAL A 201 18.59 4.21 9.50
C VAL A 201 18.77 5.71 9.33
N ALA A 202 17.84 6.38 8.64
CA ALA A 202 17.89 7.81 8.41
C ALA A 202 17.89 8.62 9.71
N TYR A 203 17.07 8.21 10.70
CA TYR A 203 17.09 8.83 12.02
C TYR A 203 18.45 8.69 12.71
N HIS A 204 19.09 7.52 12.61
CA HIS A 204 20.41 7.28 13.20
C HIS A 204 21.50 8.15 12.55
N LEU A 205 21.39 8.38 11.23
CA LEU A 205 22.39 9.11 10.43
C LEU A 205 22.04 10.60 10.23
N LYS A 206 21.00 11.12 10.86
CA LYS A 206 20.44 12.47 10.64
C LYS A 206 21.42 13.63 10.75
N ASP A 207 22.50 13.45 11.51
CA ASP A 207 23.53 14.50 11.77
C ASP A 207 24.76 14.33 10.86
N ARG A 208 24.70 13.48 9.81
CA ARG A 208 25.79 13.24 8.87
C ARG A 208 25.67 14.14 7.66
N GLU A 209 26.79 14.65 7.19
CA GLU A 209 26.91 15.42 5.94
C GLU A 209 27.14 14.52 4.72
N GLU A 210 27.83 13.39 4.91
CA GLU A 210 28.08 12.36 3.92
C GLU A 210 27.72 10.98 4.49
N ILE A 211 27.13 10.13 3.67
CA ILE A 211 26.68 8.80 4.06
C ILE A 211 27.14 7.76 3.05
N LYS A 212 27.66 6.64 3.53
CA LYS A 212 27.93 5.41 2.78
C LYS A 212 26.95 4.33 3.24
N ILE A 213 26.20 3.76 2.29
CA ILE A 213 25.19 2.73 2.55
C ILE A 213 25.55 1.50 1.75
N TYR A 214 25.46 0.31 2.37
CA TYR A 214 25.74 -0.96 1.73
C TYR A 214 24.59 -1.94 1.86
N ASP A 215 24.23 -2.59 0.75
CA ASP A 215 23.33 -3.74 0.71
C ASP A 215 24.08 -4.94 0.13
N PRO A 216 24.44 -5.95 0.95
CA PRO A 216 25.17 -7.15 0.50
C PRO A 216 24.30 -8.17 -0.24
N THR A 217 22.98 -7.95 -0.27
CA THR A 217 22.00 -8.83 -0.92
C THR A 217 20.98 -8.01 -1.70
N SER A 218 21.50 -7.10 -2.54
CA SER A 218 20.78 -5.92 -3.01
C SER A 218 19.49 -6.19 -3.80
N GLY A 219 19.36 -7.37 -4.39
CA GLY A 219 18.15 -7.71 -5.12
C GLY A 219 17.83 -6.69 -6.22
N SER A 220 16.75 -5.96 -6.05
CA SER A 220 16.36 -4.84 -6.93
C SER A 220 17.00 -3.50 -6.57
N GLY A 221 17.71 -3.40 -5.45
CA GLY A 221 18.24 -2.16 -4.91
C GLY A 221 17.21 -1.29 -4.16
N SER A 222 16.00 -1.80 -3.92
CA SER A 222 14.91 -1.03 -3.29
C SER A 222 15.25 -0.54 -1.89
N LEU A 223 15.97 -1.32 -1.08
CA LEU A 223 16.42 -0.89 0.25
C LEU A 223 17.35 0.33 0.16
N LEU A 224 18.32 0.29 -0.74
CA LEU A 224 19.26 1.41 -0.95
C LEU A 224 18.54 2.68 -1.40
N ILE A 225 17.58 2.56 -2.31
CA ILE A 225 16.81 3.68 -2.84
C ILE A 225 16.00 4.35 -1.73
N ASN A 226 15.24 3.57 -0.97
CA ASN A 226 14.38 4.10 0.09
C ASN A 226 15.19 4.76 1.22
N ILE A 227 16.33 4.17 1.61
CA ILE A 227 17.21 4.78 2.62
C ILE A 227 17.78 6.10 2.11
N GLY A 228 18.22 6.14 0.86
CA GLY A 228 18.73 7.37 0.26
C GLY A 228 17.69 8.48 0.29
N GLN A 229 16.46 8.18 -0.05
CA GLN A 229 15.35 9.14 0.01
C GLN A 229 15.03 9.60 1.45
N CYS A 230 14.98 8.67 2.40
CA CYS A 230 14.73 9.00 3.80
C CYS A 230 15.88 9.82 4.40
N ALA A 231 17.13 9.47 4.11
CA ALA A 231 18.31 10.18 4.60
C ALA A 231 18.43 11.59 3.99
N ALA A 232 18.11 11.74 2.70
CA ALA A 232 18.16 13.04 2.01
C ALA A 232 17.26 14.11 2.66
N ARG A 233 16.19 13.70 3.39
CA ARG A 233 15.34 14.64 4.15
C ARG A 233 16.07 15.36 5.28
N TYR A 234 17.13 14.75 5.82
CA TYR A 234 17.95 15.33 6.90
C TYR A 234 19.21 16.02 6.36
N MET A 235 19.55 15.79 5.09
CA MET A 235 20.79 16.30 4.47
C MET A 235 20.52 17.57 3.65
N GLY A 236 21.46 18.51 3.68
CA GLY A 236 21.40 19.69 2.81
C GLY A 236 21.60 19.38 1.32
N ASN A 237 22.25 18.24 1.01
CA ASN A 237 22.52 17.77 -0.35
C ASN A 237 22.41 16.25 -0.41
N GLY A 238 21.35 15.74 -1.02
CA GLY A 238 21.10 14.30 -1.21
C GLY A 238 22.13 13.60 -2.11
N ASN A 239 22.94 14.33 -2.87
CA ASN A 239 24.01 13.77 -3.69
C ASN A 239 25.23 13.31 -2.87
N ASN A 240 25.29 13.62 -1.57
CA ASN A 240 26.37 13.19 -0.70
C ASN A 240 26.14 11.76 -0.13
N ILE A 241 25.34 10.96 -0.81
CA ILE A 241 25.10 9.56 -0.44
C ILE A 241 25.79 8.65 -1.44
N LYS A 242 26.63 7.73 -0.96
CA LYS A 242 27.32 6.72 -1.74
C LYS A 242 26.73 5.35 -1.50
N TYR A 243 26.33 4.70 -2.56
CA TYR A 243 25.59 3.45 -2.55
C TYR A 243 26.48 2.28 -2.95
N TYR A 244 26.61 1.30 -2.08
CA TYR A 244 27.31 0.05 -2.33
C TYR A 244 26.30 -1.08 -2.43
N ALA A 245 26.39 -1.90 -3.47
CA ALA A 245 25.47 -3.02 -3.68
C ALA A 245 26.24 -4.26 -4.11
N GLN A 246 25.96 -5.40 -3.49
CA GLN A 246 26.44 -6.70 -3.92
C GLN A 246 25.29 -7.65 -4.20
N GLU A 247 25.37 -8.40 -5.29
CA GLU A 247 24.33 -9.34 -5.69
C GLU A 247 24.96 -10.54 -6.40
N LEU A 248 24.52 -11.74 -6.04
CA LEU A 248 25.04 -13.01 -6.60
C LEU A 248 24.60 -13.21 -8.04
N LYS A 249 23.33 -12.95 -8.36
CA LYS A 249 22.76 -13.22 -9.68
C LYS A 249 22.97 -12.05 -10.62
N GLU A 250 23.60 -12.28 -11.77
CA GLU A 250 23.91 -11.25 -12.75
C GLU A 250 22.68 -10.45 -13.21
N ASN A 251 21.55 -11.12 -13.49
CA ASN A 251 20.33 -10.43 -13.91
C ASN A 251 19.82 -9.47 -12.82
N THR A 252 19.83 -9.91 -11.57
CA THR A 252 19.39 -9.12 -10.42
C THR A 252 20.39 -8.00 -10.11
N TYR A 253 21.68 -8.28 -10.26
CA TYR A 253 22.75 -7.28 -10.18
C TYR A 253 22.56 -6.15 -11.22
N ASN A 254 22.25 -6.52 -12.46
CA ASN A 254 21.94 -5.55 -13.51
C ASN A 254 20.70 -4.71 -13.16
N LEU A 255 19.69 -5.35 -12.58
CA LEU A 255 18.48 -4.66 -12.14
C LEU A 255 18.76 -3.64 -11.04
N THR A 256 19.61 -3.95 -10.06
CA THR A 256 20.07 -2.99 -9.04
C THR A 256 20.65 -1.74 -9.69
N ARG A 257 21.57 -1.92 -10.65
CA ARG A 257 22.20 -0.80 -11.37
C ARG A 257 21.17 0.04 -12.14
N MET A 258 20.28 -0.61 -12.88
CA MET A 258 19.20 0.06 -13.61
C MET A 258 18.34 0.91 -12.67
N ASN A 259 17.88 0.34 -11.56
CA ASN A 259 17.00 1.03 -10.63
C ASN A 259 17.67 2.22 -9.96
N LEU A 260 18.93 2.10 -9.54
CA LEU A 260 19.67 3.22 -8.94
C LEU A 260 19.81 4.38 -9.93
N VAL A 261 20.15 4.08 -11.19
CA VAL A 261 20.28 5.11 -12.25
C VAL A 261 18.93 5.76 -12.59
N MET A 262 17.86 4.97 -12.68
CA MET A 262 16.51 5.48 -12.98
C MET A 262 15.95 6.37 -11.87
N ARG A 263 16.45 6.21 -10.62
CA ARG A 263 16.12 7.09 -9.50
C ARG A 263 16.93 8.37 -9.45
N GLY A 264 17.71 8.66 -10.48
CA GLY A 264 18.49 9.88 -10.58
C GLY A 264 19.76 9.88 -9.72
N ILE A 265 20.16 8.73 -9.14
CA ILE A 265 21.42 8.63 -8.42
C ILE A 265 22.55 8.80 -9.40
N LEU A 266 23.48 9.70 -9.07
CA LEU A 266 24.63 9.97 -9.92
C LEU A 266 25.49 8.70 -10.07
N PRO A 267 25.96 8.37 -11.28
CA PRO A 267 26.79 7.19 -11.53
C PRO A 267 28.03 7.10 -10.63
N ASP A 268 28.65 8.22 -10.28
CA ASP A 268 29.82 8.29 -9.39
C ASP A 268 29.50 7.86 -7.94
N ASN A 269 28.22 7.87 -7.56
CA ASN A 269 27.77 7.45 -6.25
C ASN A 269 27.33 5.98 -6.21
N ILE A 270 27.39 5.27 -7.34
CA ILE A 270 26.96 3.87 -7.47
C ILE A 270 28.19 2.98 -7.54
N VAL A 271 28.39 2.12 -6.56
CA VAL A 271 29.47 1.13 -6.51
C VAL A 271 28.85 -0.25 -6.36
N THR A 272 28.97 -1.09 -7.38
CA THR A 272 28.30 -2.38 -7.41
C THR A 272 29.28 -3.53 -7.68
N ARG A 273 28.96 -4.72 -7.13
CA ARG A 273 29.71 -5.94 -7.34
C ARG A 273 28.77 -7.13 -7.60
N ASN A 274 29.09 -7.92 -8.60
CA ASN A 274 28.46 -9.21 -8.82
C ASN A 274 29.33 -10.30 -8.19
N GLY A 275 28.82 -10.96 -7.15
CA GLY A 275 29.56 -12.01 -6.43
C GLY A 275 28.81 -12.53 -5.21
N ASP A 276 29.25 -13.70 -4.70
CA ASP A 276 28.69 -14.29 -3.47
C ASP A 276 29.22 -13.57 -2.24
N THR A 277 28.32 -12.93 -1.50
CA THR A 277 28.63 -12.14 -0.30
C THR A 277 29.35 -12.93 0.78
N LEU A 278 29.03 -14.22 0.94
CA LEU A 278 29.63 -15.06 1.98
C LEU A 278 30.98 -15.65 1.56
N GLU A 279 31.21 -15.83 0.25
CA GLU A 279 32.47 -16.35 -0.29
C GLU A 279 33.41 -15.22 -0.74
N GLU A 280 32.87 -14.21 -1.38
CA GLU A 280 33.61 -13.08 -1.94
C GLU A 280 33.34 -11.84 -1.10
N ASP A 281 34.17 -11.67 -0.05
CA ASP A 281 34.02 -10.51 0.84
C ASP A 281 34.20 -9.20 0.07
N TRP A 282 33.47 -8.16 0.46
CA TRP A 282 33.81 -6.80 0.11
C TRP A 282 34.81 -6.29 1.16
N PRO A 283 35.89 -5.85 0.78
CA PRO A 283 36.14 -4.82 -0.20
C PRO A 283 36.74 -5.33 -1.49
N TYR A 284 36.88 -4.36 -2.38
CA TYR A 284 37.59 -4.50 -3.61
C TYR A 284 39.08 -4.75 -3.35
N PHE A 285 39.66 -5.71 -4.02
CA PHE A 285 41.08 -5.86 -4.19
C PHE A 285 41.38 -5.96 -5.70
N GLU A 286 42.55 -5.52 -6.12
CA GLU A 286 42.98 -5.72 -7.50
C GLU A 286 43.35 -7.19 -7.70
N GLU A 287 42.80 -7.82 -8.75
CA GLU A 287 43.01 -9.25 -9.04
C GLU A 287 44.50 -9.62 -9.13
N ASN A 288 45.33 -8.68 -9.59
CA ASN A 288 46.78 -8.89 -9.76
C ASN A 288 47.58 -8.77 -8.45
N ASP A 289 47.02 -8.14 -7.41
CA ASP A 289 47.67 -7.96 -6.12
C ASP A 289 46.66 -7.93 -4.96
N PRO A 290 45.96 -9.04 -4.68
CA PRO A 290 44.86 -9.08 -3.72
C PRO A 290 45.31 -8.83 -2.26
N VAL A 291 46.58 -9.04 -1.94
CA VAL A 291 47.10 -8.89 -0.57
C VAL A 291 47.42 -7.43 -0.24
N ASN A 292 48.08 -6.72 -1.14
CA ASN A 292 48.51 -5.35 -0.89
C ASN A 292 47.46 -4.29 -1.21
N THR A 293 46.47 -4.67 -2.04
CA THR A 293 45.35 -3.78 -2.41
C THR A 293 44.08 -4.04 -1.63
N TYR A 294 44.14 -4.97 -0.65
CA TYR A 294 42.98 -5.26 0.22
C TYR A 294 42.63 -4.08 1.10
N ASP A 295 41.51 -3.42 0.83
CA ASP A 295 40.99 -2.28 1.59
C ASP A 295 39.57 -2.61 2.12
N PRO A 296 39.38 -2.90 3.40
CA PRO A 296 38.08 -3.26 3.97
C PRO A 296 37.04 -2.15 3.80
N LEU A 297 35.88 -2.51 3.22
CA LEU A 297 34.75 -1.61 3.13
C LEU A 297 34.14 -1.39 4.51
N PHE A 298 34.15 -0.14 4.99
CA PHE A 298 33.41 0.29 6.16
C PHE A 298 32.44 1.42 5.80
N VAL A 299 31.17 1.21 6.13
CA VAL A 299 30.05 2.10 5.77
C VAL A 299 29.31 2.61 7.01
N ASP A 300 28.50 3.63 6.82
CA ASP A 300 27.69 4.21 7.90
C ASP A 300 26.44 3.39 8.19
N ALA A 301 25.89 2.73 7.17
CA ALA A 301 24.77 1.80 7.33
C ALA A 301 24.91 0.57 6.43
N VAL A 302 24.51 -0.58 6.94
CA VAL A 302 24.24 -1.80 6.17
C VAL A 302 22.78 -2.14 6.31
N VAL A 303 22.15 -2.46 5.18
CA VAL A 303 20.75 -2.88 5.11
C VAL A 303 20.66 -4.13 4.27
N SER A 304 19.93 -5.12 4.74
CA SER A 304 19.81 -6.36 3.99
C SER A 304 18.52 -7.12 4.25
N ASN A 305 18.08 -7.83 3.23
CA ASN A 305 17.07 -8.87 3.32
C ASN A 305 17.64 -10.13 2.64
N PRO A 306 18.49 -10.90 3.36
CA PRO A 306 19.15 -12.06 2.80
C PRO A 306 18.17 -13.21 2.55
N PRO A 307 18.52 -14.18 1.67
CA PRO A 307 17.71 -15.36 1.45
C PRO A 307 17.64 -16.22 2.73
N TYR A 308 16.41 -16.49 3.21
CA TYR A 308 16.19 -17.16 4.49
C TYR A 308 16.60 -18.62 4.47
N SER A 309 17.34 -19.03 5.52
CA SER A 309 17.76 -20.41 5.73
C SER A 309 18.49 -21.02 4.53
N GLN A 310 19.28 -20.22 3.81
CA GLN A 310 20.11 -20.67 2.72
C GLN A 310 21.27 -21.53 3.25
N ALA A 311 21.62 -22.60 2.55
CA ALA A 311 22.85 -23.35 2.83
C ALA A 311 24.09 -22.54 2.38
N TRP A 312 25.17 -22.63 3.15
CA TRP A 312 26.44 -21.97 2.85
C TRP A 312 27.62 -22.87 3.24
N ASN A 313 28.84 -22.46 2.91
CA ASN A 313 30.06 -23.19 3.27
C ASN A 313 30.80 -22.51 4.43
N PRO A 314 30.72 -23.03 5.67
CA PRO A 314 31.47 -22.49 6.82
C PRO A 314 32.92 -22.96 6.90
N ASN A 315 33.37 -23.93 6.07
CA ASN A 315 34.71 -24.51 6.17
C ASN A 315 35.78 -23.44 5.95
N ASP A 316 36.84 -23.50 6.73
CA ASP A 316 38.01 -22.62 6.67
C ASP A 316 37.71 -21.14 6.97
N LYS A 317 36.55 -20.85 7.59
CA LYS A 317 36.10 -19.48 7.93
C LYS A 317 36.20 -19.17 9.42
N GLU A 318 36.74 -20.08 10.24
CA GLU A 318 36.87 -19.90 11.70
C GLU A 318 37.70 -18.66 12.06
N ASN A 319 38.74 -18.37 11.26
CA ASN A 319 39.61 -17.22 11.46
C ASN A 319 39.23 -16.00 10.62
N ASN A 320 38.12 -16.05 9.87
CA ASN A 320 37.65 -14.91 9.10
C ASN A 320 37.18 -13.80 10.05
N PRO A 321 37.66 -12.56 9.93
CA PRO A 321 37.32 -11.44 10.84
C PRO A 321 35.84 -11.18 11.00
N ARG A 322 35.00 -11.56 10.00
CA ARG A 322 33.55 -11.43 10.08
C ARG A 322 32.94 -12.36 11.14
N PHE A 323 33.56 -13.52 11.41
CA PHE A 323 32.96 -14.60 12.19
C PHE A 323 33.74 -14.94 13.46
N SER A 324 35.05 -14.69 13.50
CA SER A 324 35.97 -15.18 14.53
C SER A 324 35.53 -14.86 15.98
N ASP A 325 34.95 -13.68 16.20
CA ASP A 325 34.54 -13.24 17.54
C ASP A 325 33.15 -13.75 17.97
N TYR A 326 32.35 -14.25 17.01
CA TYR A 326 30.97 -14.62 17.25
C TYR A 326 30.69 -16.10 17.07
N GLY A 327 31.44 -16.77 16.19
CA GLY A 327 31.25 -18.16 15.79
C GLY A 327 30.63 -18.30 14.38
N LEU A 328 30.61 -19.53 13.87
CA LEU A 328 30.10 -19.84 12.56
C LEU A 328 28.63 -20.23 12.62
N ALA A 329 27.84 -19.72 11.68
CA ALA A 329 26.46 -20.15 11.47
C ALA A 329 26.40 -21.62 10.98
N PRO A 330 25.30 -22.35 11.26
CA PRO A 330 25.14 -23.72 10.80
C PRO A 330 25.18 -23.82 9.28
N LYS A 331 25.81 -24.85 8.73
CA LYS A 331 25.96 -25.07 7.28
C LYS A 331 24.63 -24.99 6.51
N GLY A 332 23.53 -25.41 7.10
CA GLY A 332 22.21 -25.40 6.46
C GLY A 332 21.45 -24.08 6.58
N LYS A 333 21.99 -23.07 7.30
CA LYS A 333 21.28 -21.82 7.61
C LYS A 333 22.24 -20.65 7.76
N ALA A 334 22.41 -19.91 6.69
CA ALA A 334 23.31 -18.76 6.64
C ALA A 334 22.75 -17.49 7.29
N ASP A 335 21.57 -17.53 7.92
CA ASP A 335 20.90 -16.34 8.48
C ASP A 335 21.86 -15.48 9.32
N TYR A 336 22.56 -16.08 10.28
CA TYR A 336 23.56 -15.39 11.08
C TYR A 336 24.89 -15.11 10.35
N ALA A 337 25.23 -15.84 9.29
CA ALA A 337 26.43 -15.53 8.51
C ALA A 337 26.26 -14.19 7.79
N PHE A 338 25.09 -13.93 7.19
CA PHE A 338 24.77 -12.63 6.63
C PHE A 338 24.74 -11.53 7.70
N LEU A 339 24.11 -11.78 8.86
CA LEU A 339 24.07 -10.81 9.95
C LEU A 339 25.48 -10.41 10.42
N LEU A 340 26.39 -11.37 10.57
CA LEU A 340 27.77 -11.11 10.99
C LEU A 340 28.58 -10.40 9.91
N HIS A 341 28.33 -10.70 8.63
CA HIS A 341 28.89 -9.96 7.52
C HIS A 341 28.44 -8.49 7.57
N ASP A 342 27.15 -8.24 7.75
CA ASP A 342 26.61 -6.89 7.86
C ASP A 342 27.22 -6.12 9.02
N LEU A 343 27.29 -6.75 10.20
CA LEU A 343 27.87 -6.16 11.39
C LEU A 343 29.36 -5.83 11.21
N TYR A 344 30.10 -6.67 10.52
CA TYR A 344 31.52 -6.42 10.25
C TYR A 344 31.74 -5.14 9.45
N HIS A 345 30.93 -4.91 8.44
CA HIS A 345 31.09 -3.81 7.48
C HIS A 345 30.62 -2.44 7.98
N ILE A 346 29.96 -2.33 9.14
CA ILE A 346 29.64 -1.00 9.69
C ILE A 346 30.83 -0.39 10.43
N ARG A 347 30.92 0.94 10.38
CA ARG A 347 31.79 1.72 11.25
C ARG A 347 31.38 1.57 12.73
N ASN A 348 32.22 2.01 13.65
CA ASN A 348 31.94 1.91 15.09
C ASN A 348 30.63 2.62 15.51
N ASP A 349 30.27 3.68 14.85
CA ASP A 349 29.06 4.47 15.08
C ASP A 349 27.97 4.23 14.00
N GLY A 350 28.17 3.20 13.18
CA GLY A 350 27.23 2.77 12.14
C GLY A 350 26.07 1.93 12.69
N ILE A 351 25.15 1.63 11.77
CA ILE A 351 23.93 0.87 12.04
C ILE A 351 23.71 -0.24 11.01
N VAL A 352 23.18 -1.38 11.45
CA VAL A 352 22.63 -2.44 10.58
C VAL A 352 21.14 -2.54 10.80
N THR A 353 20.38 -2.71 9.73
CA THR A 353 19.01 -3.24 9.77
C THR A 353 18.92 -4.43 8.84
N ILE A 354 18.60 -5.60 9.39
CA ILE A 354 18.51 -6.86 8.66
C ILE A 354 17.18 -7.56 8.90
N VAL A 355 16.56 -8.06 7.84
CA VAL A 355 15.35 -8.88 7.92
C VAL A 355 15.74 -10.34 8.07
N LEU A 356 15.17 -11.00 9.07
CA LEU A 356 15.48 -12.41 9.39
C LEU A 356 14.20 -13.19 9.71
N PRO A 357 14.19 -14.52 9.54
CA PRO A 357 13.10 -15.36 10.01
C PRO A 357 13.06 -15.36 11.55
N HIS A 358 11.86 -15.27 12.12
CA HIS A 358 11.64 -15.19 13.58
C HIS A 358 12.38 -16.27 14.38
N GLY A 359 12.60 -17.45 13.78
CA GLY A 359 13.29 -18.57 14.43
C GLY A 359 14.71 -18.28 14.93
N VAL A 360 15.43 -17.29 14.35
CA VAL A 360 16.78 -16.90 14.79
C VAL A 360 16.82 -16.44 16.26
N LEU A 361 15.70 -15.99 16.79
CA LEU A 361 15.59 -15.47 18.16
C LEU A 361 15.69 -16.56 19.24
N PHE A 362 15.44 -17.84 18.92
CA PHE A 362 15.32 -18.88 19.93
C PHE A 362 15.92 -20.24 19.56
N ARG A 363 16.35 -20.44 18.31
CA ARG A 363 17.03 -21.69 17.96
C ARG A 363 18.33 -21.85 18.74
N GLY A 364 18.65 -23.10 19.12
CA GLY A 364 19.85 -23.46 19.87
C GLY A 364 21.07 -23.72 18.98
N GLY A 365 22.07 -24.43 19.50
CA GLY A 365 23.30 -24.80 18.77
C GLY A 365 24.14 -23.59 18.42
N GLU A 366 24.71 -23.60 17.21
CA GLU A 366 25.59 -22.54 16.69
C GLU A 366 24.87 -21.18 16.67
N GLU A 367 23.57 -21.15 16.28
CA GLU A 367 22.78 -19.92 16.31
C GLU A 367 22.63 -19.38 17.73
N GLY A 368 22.45 -20.25 18.74
CA GLY A 368 22.41 -19.86 20.15
C GLY A 368 23.72 -19.26 20.64
N THR A 369 24.86 -19.83 20.22
CA THR A 369 26.21 -19.31 20.56
C THR A 369 26.44 -17.93 19.96
N ILE A 370 26.12 -17.73 18.69
CA ILE A 370 26.26 -16.43 18.03
C ILE A 370 25.36 -15.39 18.70
N ARG A 371 24.11 -15.72 19.01
CA ARG A 371 23.16 -14.84 19.68
C ARG A 371 23.68 -14.43 21.07
N LYS A 372 24.24 -15.38 21.83
CA LYS A 372 24.90 -15.08 23.12
C LYS A 372 26.03 -14.09 22.92
N ASN A 373 26.93 -14.32 21.98
CA ASN A 373 28.09 -13.47 21.74
C ASN A 373 27.64 -12.06 21.28
N LEU A 374 26.61 -11.94 20.46
CA LEU A 374 26.02 -10.64 20.06
C LEU A 374 25.49 -9.84 21.27
N ILE A 375 24.84 -10.49 22.22
CA ILE A 375 24.35 -9.87 23.45
C ILE A 375 25.54 -9.52 24.39
N ASP A 376 26.52 -10.41 24.49
CA ASP A 376 27.70 -10.19 25.34
C ASP A 376 28.56 -9.04 24.82
N HIS A 377 28.67 -8.84 23.51
CA HIS A 377 29.30 -7.69 22.86
C HIS A 377 28.42 -6.44 22.77
N ASN A 378 27.19 -6.51 23.27
CA ASN A 378 26.23 -5.38 23.24
C ASN A 378 25.88 -4.87 21.83
N ASN A 379 25.76 -5.78 20.85
CA ASN A 379 25.53 -5.38 19.48
C ASN A 379 24.04 -5.27 19.09
N ILE A 380 23.13 -6.01 19.76
CA ILE A 380 21.71 -5.96 19.42
C ILE A 380 21.08 -4.71 20.05
N ASP A 381 20.55 -3.82 19.20
CA ASP A 381 19.92 -2.57 19.63
C ASP A 381 18.39 -2.69 19.75
N ALA A 382 17.76 -3.25 18.73
CA ALA A 382 16.32 -3.49 18.74
C ALA A 382 15.94 -4.75 17.95
N ILE A 383 14.78 -5.32 18.30
CA ILE A 383 14.13 -6.44 17.60
C ILE A 383 12.69 -6.02 17.35
N ILE A 384 12.26 -6.05 16.09
CA ILE A 384 10.93 -5.65 15.65
C ILE A 384 10.25 -6.85 15.00
N GLY A 385 9.21 -7.38 15.65
CA GLY A 385 8.38 -8.46 15.08
C GLY A 385 7.42 -7.93 14.03
N LEU A 386 7.46 -8.50 12.83
CA LEU A 386 6.59 -8.10 11.72
C LEU A 386 5.35 -8.99 11.63
N PRO A 387 4.26 -8.52 11.01
CA PRO A 387 3.09 -9.34 10.72
C PRO A 387 3.45 -10.57 9.87
N ALA A 388 2.82 -11.71 10.14
CA ALA A 388 2.91 -12.88 9.27
C ALA A 388 2.37 -12.54 7.87
N ASN A 389 2.75 -13.28 6.85
CA ASN A 389 2.34 -13.04 5.46
C ASN A 389 2.63 -11.62 4.93
N ILE A 390 3.61 -10.91 5.46
CA ILE A 390 4.02 -9.61 4.94
C ILE A 390 4.91 -9.75 3.70
N PHE A 391 5.67 -10.84 3.59
CA PHE A 391 6.51 -11.14 2.43
C PHE A 391 5.77 -12.01 1.42
N PHE A 392 5.90 -11.66 0.14
CA PHE A 392 5.29 -12.45 -0.94
C PHE A 392 5.86 -13.87 -0.99
N GLY A 393 4.98 -14.86 -1.12
CA GLY A 393 5.37 -16.27 -1.29
C GLY A 393 5.76 -17.00 0.00
N THR A 394 5.72 -16.38 1.16
CA THR A 394 5.97 -17.04 2.44
C THR A 394 5.03 -16.56 3.54
N GLY A 395 4.52 -17.51 4.34
CA GLY A 395 3.75 -17.21 5.55
C GLY A 395 4.60 -17.16 6.82
N ILE A 396 5.93 -17.27 6.70
CA ILE A 396 6.83 -17.33 7.85
C ILE A 396 6.88 -15.97 8.55
N PRO A 397 6.66 -15.89 9.88
CA PRO A 397 6.88 -14.66 10.62
C PRO A 397 8.34 -14.22 10.52
N THR A 398 8.55 -12.93 10.29
CA THR A 398 9.87 -12.33 10.15
C THR A 398 10.07 -11.23 11.18
N ILE A 399 11.31 -10.84 11.37
CA ILE A 399 11.72 -9.74 12.24
C ILE A 399 12.66 -8.80 11.48
N ILE A 400 12.73 -7.56 11.95
CA ILE A 400 13.88 -6.69 11.68
C ILE A 400 14.75 -6.69 12.92
N MET A 401 16.03 -7.01 12.75
CA MET A 401 17.02 -6.87 13.81
C MET A 401 17.88 -5.63 13.53
N VAL A 402 17.98 -4.75 14.53
CA VAL A 402 18.82 -3.56 14.47
C VAL A 402 20.07 -3.81 15.28
N LEU A 403 21.25 -3.61 14.67
CA LEU A 403 22.55 -3.84 15.30
C LEU A 403 23.40 -2.58 15.27
N ARG A 404 24.23 -2.43 16.30
CA ARG A 404 25.22 -1.34 16.45
C ARG A 404 26.47 -1.86 17.12
N LYS A 405 27.66 -1.26 16.85
CA LYS A 405 28.89 -1.62 17.51
C LYS A 405 29.07 -0.94 18.87
N ASN A 406 28.90 0.36 18.92
CA ASN A 406 29.16 1.15 20.16
C ASN A 406 27.85 1.67 20.76
N LYS A 407 27.09 0.78 21.41
CA LYS A 407 25.91 1.20 22.18
C LYS A 407 26.34 1.73 23.56
N LYS A 408 25.68 2.78 24.03
CA LYS A 408 25.93 3.36 25.37
C LYS A 408 25.19 2.59 26.47
N ASP A 409 24.03 2.06 26.20
CA ASP A 409 23.23 1.21 27.09
C ASP A 409 23.35 -0.26 26.69
N SER A 410 23.00 -1.18 27.58
CA SER A 410 23.02 -2.63 27.34
C SER A 410 21.62 -3.23 27.10
N ASP A 411 20.58 -2.40 27.14
CA ASP A 411 19.22 -2.86 26.99
C ASP A 411 18.87 -3.08 25.50
N VAL A 412 17.99 -4.05 25.26
CA VAL A 412 17.45 -4.32 23.93
C VAL A 412 16.00 -3.86 23.88
N LEU A 413 15.66 -3.06 22.89
CA LEU A 413 14.26 -2.69 22.65
C LEU A 413 13.59 -3.80 21.84
N ILE A 414 12.52 -4.38 22.39
CA ILE A 414 11.71 -5.40 21.71
C ILE A 414 10.35 -4.79 21.37
N ILE A 415 10.00 -4.81 20.10
CA ILE A 415 8.73 -4.29 19.55
C ILE A 415 7.98 -5.46 18.90
N ASP A 416 6.74 -5.69 19.31
CA ASP A 416 5.82 -6.60 18.65
C ASP A 416 4.85 -5.81 17.77
N ALA A 417 5.15 -5.70 16.47
CA ALA A 417 4.29 -5.07 15.50
C ALA A 417 3.43 -6.10 14.73
N SER A 418 3.39 -7.36 15.17
CA SER A 418 2.71 -8.45 14.47
C SER A 418 1.20 -8.25 14.28
N LYS A 419 0.58 -7.35 15.05
CA LYS A 419 -0.87 -7.04 15.01
C LYS A 419 -1.22 -5.77 14.21
N GLY A 420 -0.24 -4.93 13.88
CA GLY A 420 -0.43 -3.69 13.13
C GLY A 420 -0.33 -3.93 11.62
N PHE A 421 -1.44 -4.10 10.93
CA PHE A 421 -1.48 -4.28 9.48
C PHE A 421 -2.89 -4.10 8.91
N GLU A 422 -2.96 -3.92 7.62
CA GLU A 422 -4.18 -4.11 6.82
C GLU A 422 -4.05 -5.31 5.88
N LYS A 423 -5.18 -5.82 5.41
CA LYS A 423 -5.22 -6.91 4.44
C LYS A 423 -5.10 -6.36 3.02
N ASP A 424 -4.13 -6.89 2.27
CA ASP A 424 -4.01 -6.68 0.83
C ASP A 424 -4.07 -8.04 0.11
N GLY A 425 -5.27 -8.45 -0.27
CA GLY A 425 -5.54 -9.76 -0.81
C GLY A 425 -5.16 -10.90 0.16
N LYS A 426 -4.16 -11.70 -0.20
CA LYS A 426 -3.64 -12.79 0.63
C LYS A 426 -2.53 -12.35 1.60
N ASN A 427 -2.00 -11.16 1.41
CA ASN A 427 -0.88 -10.65 2.17
C ASN A 427 -1.33 -9.68 3.27
N ASN A 428 -0.43 -9.38 4.17
CA ASN A 428 -0.57 -8.31 5.15
C ASN A 428 0.34 -7.16 4.73
N LYS A 429 -0.09 -5.93 4.99
CA LYS A 429 0.63 -4.72 4.64
C LYS A 429 0.67 -3.78 5.85
N LEU A 430 1.84 -3.19 6.14
CA LEU A 430 1.96 -2.14 7.14
C LEU A 430 1.34 -0.84 6.60
N ARG A 431 0.53 -0.19 7.41
CA ARG A 431 0.01 1.15 7.12
C ARG A 431 1.03 2.19 7.56
N ALA A 432 0.86 3.42 7.11
CA ALA A 432 1.73 4.53 7.53
C ALA A 432 1.71 4.73 9.06
N CYS A 433 0.55 4.60 9.70
CA CYS A 433 0.42 4.66 11.15
C CYS A 433 1.18 3.56 11.88
N ASP A 434 1.23 2.35 11.33
CA ASP A 434 1.97 1.23 11.91
C ASP A 434 3.48 1.50 11.84
N ILE A 435 3.98 1.96 10.69
CA ILE A 435 5.38 2.38 10.50
C ILE A 435 5.74 3.51 11.47
N LYS A 436 4.92 4.56 11.52
CA LYS A 436 5.15 5.71 12.41
C LYS A 436 5.22 5.29 13.86
N ARG A 437 4.30 4.43 14.31
CA ARG A 437 4.28 3.90 15.69
C ARG A 437 5.54 3.11 16.04
N ILE A 438 6.02 2.27 15.13
CA ILE A 438 7.26 1.50 15.32
C ILE A 438 8.46 2.43 15.38
N VAL A 439 8.55 3.38 14.45
CA VAL A 439 9.65 4.35 14.36
C VAL A 439 9.69 5.26 15.59
N ASP A 440 8.54 5.74 16.06
CA ASP A 440 8.46 6.56 17.26
C ASP A 440 8.88 5.75 18.51
N ALA A 441 8.42 4.50 18.66
CA ALA A 441 8.85 3.62 19.74
C ALA A 441 10.37 3.36 19.69
N TYR A 442 10.96 3.23 18.50
CA TYR A 442 12.41 3.09 18.33
C TYR A 442 13.15 4.38 18.75
N LYS A 443 12.65 5.55 18.36
CA LYS A 443 13.23 6.86 18.68
C LYS A 443 13.13 7.18 20.18
N GLU A 444 11.94 6.97 20.76
CA GLU A 444 11.63 7.33 22.15
C GLU A 444 12.18 6.31 23.16
N ARG A 445 12.40 5.05 22.75
CA ARG A 445 12.87 3.93 23.58
C ARG A 445 12.11 3.81 24.92
N PRO A 446 10.80 3.70 24.93
CA PRO A 446 10.01 3.65 26.15
C PRO A 446 10.37 2.43 26.98
N GLU A 447 10.20 2.53 28.30
CA GLU A 447 10.38 1.38 29.17
C GLU A 447 9.38 0.27 28.84
N LYS A 448 8.10 0.64 28.64
CA LYS A 448 7.03 -0.28 28.24
C LYS A 448 5.90 0.47 27.52
N ILE A 449 5.43 -0.12 26.44
CA ILE A 449 4.12 0.16 25.86
C ILE A 449 3.33 -1.16 25.88
N GLU A 450 2.20 -1.19 26.56
CA GLU A 450 1.39 -2.40 26.72
C GLU A 450 1.08 -3.06 25.38
N LYS A 451 1.28 -4.38 25.32
CA LYS A 451 1.03 -5.23 24.14
C LYS A 451 1.81 -4.83 22.88
N PHE A 452 2.81 -3.93 22.98
CA PHE A 452 3.48 -3.42 21.80
C PHE A 452 5.00 -3.35 21.90
N ALA A 453 5.57 -2.74 22.95
CA ALA A 453 7.02 -2.58 23.04
C ALA A 453 7.51 -2.63 24.47
N ARG A 454 8.75 -3.12 24.66
CA ARG A 454 9.41 -3.14 25.95
C ARG A 454 10.92 -3.03 25.81
N ARG A 455 11.54 -2.22 26.66
CA ARG A 455 12.98 -2.17 26.82
C ARG A 455 13.39 -3.26 27.84
N VAL A 456 14.21 -4.21 27.39
CA VAL A 456 14.59 -5.40 28.13
C VAL A 456 16.06 -5.31 28.52
N SER A 457 16.36 -5.45 29.83
CA SER A 457 17.72 -5.41 30.31
C SER A 457 18.52 -6.65 29.87
N ARG A 458 19.84 -6.47 29.68
CA ARG A 458 20.73 -7.60 29.40
C ARG A 458 20.66 -8.69 30.49
N ALA A 459 20.52 -8.30 31.77
CA ALA A 459 20.40 -9.26 32.88
C ALA A 459 19.18 -10.17 32.73
N GLU A 460 18.03 -9.63 32.31
CA GLU A 460 16.83 -10.41 32.06
C GLU A 460 16.99 -11.35 30.86
N ILE A 461 17.68 -10.90 29.79
CA ILE A 461 17.96 -11.73 28.61
C ILE A 461 18.86 -12.92 29.00
N VAL A 462 19.87 -12.68 29.82
CA VAL A 462 20.75 -13.73 30.33
C VAL A 462 19.98 -14.74 31.21
N GLN A 463 19.07 -14.27 32.08
CA GLN A 463 18.19 -15.14 32.87
C GLN A 463 17.27 -16.00 32.00
N ASN A 464 16.89 -15.52 30.82
CA ASN A 464 16.12 -16.25 29.81
C ASN A 464 16.98 -17.08 28.87
N ASP A 465 18.23 -17.41 29.25
CA ASP A 465 19.16 -18.22 28.47
C ASP A 465 19.41 -17.65 27.04
N TYR A 466 19.57 -16.33 26.96
CA TYR A 466 19.76 -15.58 25.70
C TYR A 466 18.65 -15.84 24.66
N ASN A 467 17.50 -16.31 25.11
CA ASN A 467 16.33 -16.48 24.25
C ASN A 467 15.64 -15.12 24.04
N LEU A 468 15.54 -14.67 22.79
CA LEU A 468 14.98 -13.38 22.40
C LEU A 468 13.57 -13.49 21.81
N ASN A 469 12.88 -14.62 22.01
CA ASN A 469 11.52 -14.80 21.50
C ASN A 469 10.58 -13.71 22.03
N ILE A 470 10.00 -12.93 21.14
CA ILE A 470 9.25 -11.70 21.45
C ILE A 470 8.14 -11.92 22.50
N PRO A 471 7.27 -12.97 22.41
CA PRO A 471 6.22 -13.19 23.41
C PRO A 471 6.69 -13.40 24.86
N ARG A 472 7.98 -13.66 25.08
CA ARG A 472 8.54 -13.72 26.44
C ARG A 472 8.64 -12.36 27.12
N TYR A 473 8.71 -11.29 26.32
CA TYR A 473 8.96 -9.93 26.78
C TYR A 473 7.80 -8.99 26.49
N VAL A 474 7.08 -9.22 25.41
CA VAL A 474 5.91 -8.44 24.98
C VAL A 474 4.78 -9.43 24.70
N ASP A 475 3.83 -9.48 25.60
CA ASP A 475 2.62 -10.30 25.42
C ASP A 475 1.56 -9.49 24.69
N SER A 476 1.44 -9.72 23.38
CA SER A 476 0.42 -9.13 22.51
C SER A 476 -0.80 -10.03 22.32
N SER A 477 -0.89 -11.14 23.07
CA SER A 477 -2.02 -12.05 22.97
C SER A 477 -3.33 -11.37 23.37
N GLU A 478 -4.39 -11.74 22.70
CA GLU A 478 -5.75 -11.40 23.15
C GLU A 478 -6.14 -12.35 24.28
N LYS A 479 -6.83 -11.82 25.27
CA LYS A 479 -7.42 -12.68 26.31
C LYS A 479 -8.38 -13.66 25.64
N ALA A 480 -8.25 -14.94 25.97
CA ALA A 480 -9.23 -15.93 25.53
C ALA A 480 -10.62 -15.54 26.04
N GLU A 481 -11.62 -15.67 25.21
CA GLU A 481 -12.99 -15.45 25.64
C GLU A 481 -13.32 -16.45 26.77
N SER A 482 -13.74 -15.94 27.89
CA SER A 482 -14.15 -16.72 29.06
C SER A 482 -15.59 -16.40 29.41
N TRP A 483 -16.34 -17.39 29.80
CA TRP A 483 -17.70 -17.24 30.27
C TRP A 483 -17.75 -17.42 31.78
N ASP A 484 -18.36 -16.46 32.46
CA ASP A 484 -18.61 -16.58 33.89
C ASP A 484 -19.78 -17.54 34.10
N ILE A 485 -19.55 -18.60 34.90
CA ILE A 485 -20.52 -19.66 35.10
C ILE A 485 -21.74 -19.14 35.84
N TYR A 486 -21.55 -18.34 36.91
CA TYR A 486 -22.65 -17.80 37.68
C TYR A 486 -23.56 -16.88 36.84
N ALA A 487 -22.93 -15.94 36.10
CA ALA A 487 -23.65 -15.05 35.20
C ALA A 487 -24.40 -15.81 34.09
N SER A 488 -23.81 -16.88 33.55
CA SER A 488 -24.46 -17.75 32.56
C SER A 488 -25.65 -18.53 33.14
N MET A 489 -25.63 -18.84 34.44
CA MET A 489 -26.71 -19.58 35.14
C MET A 489 -27.85 -18.66 35.56
N PHE A 490 -27.50 -17.54 36.21
CA PHE A 490 -28.43 -16.70 36.97
C PHE A 490 -28.53 -15.25 36.47
N GLY A 491 -27.73 -14.90 35.50
CA GLY A 491 -27.68 -13.52 34.98
C GLY A 491 -26.76 -12.59 35.79
N GLY A 492 -26.74 -11.33 35.40
CA GLY A 492 -25.85 -10.34 35.95
C GLY A 492 -24.59 -10.19 35.10
N ILE A 493 -23.98 -9.00 35.11
CA ILE A 493 -22.76 -8.68 34.35
C ILE A 493 -21.57 -8.73 35.32
N PRO A 494 -20.56 -9.59 35.09
CA PRO A 494 -19.39 -9.67 35.96
C PRO A 494 -18.63 -8.34 36.01
N GLU A 495 -18.37 -7.87 37.23
CA GLU A 495 -17.55 -6.66 37.46
C GLU A 495 -16.16 -6.78 36.82
N ALA A 496 -15.59 -7.99 36.81
CA ALA A 496 -14.30 -8.28 36.19
C ALA A 496 -14.28 -8.02 34.67
N GLU A 497 -15.39 -8.32 33.96
CA GLU A 497 -15.48 -8.03 32.52
C GLU A 497 -15.68 -6.53 32.25
N LEU A 498 -16.41 -5.81 33.10
CA LEU A 498 -16.49 -4.35 33.01
C LEU A 498 -15.14 -3.68 33.29
N GLN A 499 -14.29 -4.29 34.12
CA GLN A 499 -12.95 -3.77 34.39
C GLN A 499 -12.02 -3.84 33.16
N ASP A 500 -12.27 -4.73 32.20
CA ASP A 500 -11.51 -4.74 30.95
C ASP A 500 -11.68 -3.45 30.13
N LEU A 501 -12.77 -2.70 30.39
CA LEU A 501 -13.04 -1.37 29.83
C LEU A 501 -12.48 -0.22 30.70
N SER A 502 -11.48 -0.48 31.56
CA SER A 502 -10.94 0.49 32.53
C SER A 502 -10.44 1.79 31.91
N ALA A 503 -9.93 1.77 30.66
CA ALA A 503 -9.51 2.97 29.95
C ALA A 503 -10.69 3.93 29.73
N TYR A 504 -11.86 3.42 29.39
CA TYR A 504 -13.07 4.23 29.22
C TYR A 504 -13.60 4.72 30.59
N TRP A 505 -13.56 3.89 31.62
CA TRP A 505 -13.98 4.33 32.96
C TRP A 505 -13.06 5.39 33.55
N THR A 506 -11.78 5.38 33.17
CA THR A 506 -10.82 6.42 33.55
C THR A 506 -11.13 7.73 32.83
N ALA A 507 -11.51 7.68 31.55
CA ALA A 507 -11.86 8.84 30.76
C ALA A 507 -13.26 9.40 31.13
N PHE A 508 -14.19 8.53 31.54
CA PHE A 508 -15.57 8.83 31.88
C PHE A 508 -15.90 8.34 33.31
N PRO A 509 -15.39 9.02 34.36
CA PRO A 509 -15.40 8.49 35.71
C PRO A 509 -16.78 8.31 36.32
N HIS A 510 -17.79 9.05 35.85
CA HIS A 510 -19.17 8.97 36.38
C HIS A 510 -20.08 8.07 35.53
N LEU A 511 -19.65 7.71 34.32
CA LEU A 511 -20.48 7.00 33.36
C LEU A 511 -20.85 5.59 33.84
N LYS A 512 -19.87 4.84 34.40
CA LYS A 512 -20.13 3.47 34.90
C LYS A 512 -21.26 3.42 35.92
N ALA A 513 -21.24 4.33 36.89
CA ALA A 513 -22.29 4.40 37.93
C ALA A 513 -23.65 4.86 37.39
N ALA A 514 -23.67 5.59 36.26
CA ALA A 514 -24.93 5.97 35.62
C ALA A 514 -25.54 4.81 34.80
N LEU A 515 -24.69 3.93 34.25
CA LEU A 515 -25.15 2.80 33.41
C LEU A 515 -25.49 1.53 34.23
N PHE A 516 -24.77 1.29 35.33
CA PHE A 516 -24.89 0.04 36.10
C PHE A 516 -25.20 0.28 37.58
N SER A 517 -25.95 -0.62 38.15
CA SER A 517 -26.09 -0.76 39.59
C SER A 517 -25.48 -2.08 40.09
N PRO A 518 -24.86 -2.10 41.27
CA PRO A 518 -24.40 -3.34 41.87
C PRO A 518 -25.59 -4.27 42.16
N ASP A 519 -25.48 -5.51 41.75
CA ASP A 519 -26.43 -6.59 42.18
C ASP A 519 -25.90 -7.27 43.44
N ASN A 520 -24.57 -7.50 43.46
CA ASN A 520 -23.81 -7.97 44.63
C ASN A 520 -22.35 -7.52 44.49
N GLU A 521 -21.43 -8.07 45.30
CA GLU A 521 -20.01 -7.66 45.27
C GLU A 521 -19.28 -7.94 43.94
N ALA A 522 -19.79 -8.95 43.17
CA ALA A 522 -19.10 -9.43 41.95
C ALA A 522 -19.88 -9.14 40.66
N TYR A 523 -21.18 -8.78 40.73
CA TYR A 523 -22.03 -8.62 39.57
C TYR A 523 -22.82 -7.32 39.58
N CYS A 524 -23.07 -6.78 38.40
CA CYS A 524 -23.84 -5.56 38.15
C CYS A 524 -25.06 -5.85 37.26
N ARG A 525 -26.02 -4.94 37.27
CA ARG A 525 -27.18 -4.92 36.35
C ARG A 525 -27.19 -3.61 35.56
N LEU A 526 -27.58 -3.71 34.29
CA LEU A 526 -27.80 -2.55 33.45
C LEU A 526 -29.05 -1.78 33.89
N ASN A 527 -28.91 -0.47 34.09
CA ASN A 527 -30.01 0.40 34.58
C ASN A 527 -30.70 1.21 33.47
N VAL A 528 -30.27 1.08 32.25
CA VAL A 528 -30.74 1.93 31.15
C VAL A 528 -31.38 1.10 30.04
N ALA A 529 -32.46 1.58 29.47
CA ALA A 529 -33.17 0.89 28.40
C ALA A 529 -32.49 1.03 27.04
N ASN A 530 -31.74 2.12 26.79
CA ASN A 530 -31.01 2.35 25.56
C ASN A 530 -29.58 2.76 25.91
N LEU A 531 -28.70 1.79 25.81
CA LEU A 531 -27.28 1.94 26.17
C LEU A 531 -26.59 3.03 25.33
N LYS A 532 -26.76 3.00 24.01
CA LYS A 532 -26.14 3.98 23.11
C LYS A 532 -26.52 5.41 23.44
N ASN A 533 -27.80 5.68 23.62
CA ASN A 533 -28.27 7.02 23.97
C ASN A 533 -27.78 7.46 25.34
N ALA A 534 -27.77 6.56 26.33
CA ALA A 534 -27.29 6.87 27.67
C ALA A 534 -25.80 7.23 27.68
N VAL A 535 -24.98 6.51 26.93
CA VAL A 535 -23.54 6.81 26.77
C VAL A 535 -23.34 8.15 26.06
N LEU A 536 -23.96 8.36 24.89
CA LEU A 536 -23.71 9.54 24.06
C LEU A 536 -24.21 10.84 24.68
N SER A 537 -25.25 10.77 25.53
CA SER A 537 -25.82 11.95 26.23
C SER A 537 -25.16 12.23 27.59
N HIS A 538 -24.27 11.35 28.07
CA HIS A 538 -23.65 11.51 29.38
C HIS A 538 -22.72 12.73 29.44
N PRO A 539 -22.73 13.52 30.54
CA PRO A 539 -21.91 14.75 30.65
C PRO A 539 -20.42 14.52 30.43
N ASP A 540 -19.83 13.43 30.94
CA ASP A 540 -18.40 13.10 30.74
C ASP A 540 -18.09 12.89 29.25
N VAL A 541 -19.00 12.23 28.50
CA VAL A 541 -18.84 12.00 27.07
C VAL A 541 -19.00 13.29 26.27
N VAL A 542 -19.96 14.12 26.63
CA VAL A 542 -20.15 15.46 26.03
C VAL A 542 -18.91 16.34 26.28
N ALA A 543 -18.37 16.29 27.50
CA ALA A 543 -17.14 17.01 27.84
C ALA A 543 -15.94 16.52 27.03
N PHE A 544 -15.80 15.20 26.80
CA PHE A 544 -14.77 14.62 25.95
C PHE A 544 -14.87 15.13 24.50
N LYS A 545 -16.06 15.10 23.89
CA LYS A 545 -16.28 15.64 22.54
C LYS A 545 -15.96 17.13 22.47
N THR A 546 -16.38 17.89 23.46
CA THR A 546 -16.12 19.34 23.55
C THR A 546 -14.63 19.63 23.69
N ALA A 547 -13.90 18.85 24.50
CA ALA A 547 -12.45 18.96 24.64
C ALA A 547 -11.73 18.74 23.31
N PHE A 548 -12.15 17.72 22.55
CA PHE A 548 -11.62 17.46 21.21
C PHE A 548 -11.91 18.62 20.25
N GLN A 549 -13.15 19.09 20.20
CA GLN A 549 -13.54 20.22 19.35
C GLN A 549 -12.75 21.49 19.69
N ASN A 550 -12.50 21.75 20.96
CA ASN A 550 -11.68 22.88 21.38
C ASN A 550 -10.22 22.72 20.98
N ALA A 551 -9.66 21.52 21.06
CA ALA A 551 -8.27 21.24 20.67
C ALA A 551 -8.04 21.42 19.16
N PHE A 552 -9.05 21.17 18.32
CA PHE A 552 -8.98 21.31 16.87
C PHE A 552 -9.72 22.53 16.31
N GLY A 553 -10.29 23.39 17.16
CA GLY A 553 -11.15 24.49 16.72
C GLY A 553 -10.47 25.55 15.85
N ASP A 554 -9.17 25.75 16.00
CA ASP A 554 -8.34 26.64 15.19
C ASP A 554 -7.48 25.90 14.14
N PHE A 555 -7.59 24.57 14.06
CA PHE A 555 -6.71 23.76 13.23
C PHE A 555 -6.94 23.96 11.73
N ASP A 556 -8.17 24.23 11.31
CA ASP A 556 -8.48 24.65 9.94
C ASP A 556 -7.69 25.91 9.54
N ALA A 557 -7.73 26.94 10.38
CA ALA A 557 -6.97 28.19 10.13
C ALA A 557 -5.45 27.94 10.11
N TYR A 558 -4.96 27.08 10.99
CA TYR A 558 -3.56 26.67 11.02
C TYR A 558 -3.15 25.97 9.71
N LEU A 559 -3.94 24.99 9.24
CA LEU A 559 -3.70 24.28 7.97
C LEU A 559 -3.78 25.24 6.77
N LYS A 560 -4.73 26.15 6.76
CA LYS A 560 -4.84 27.16 5.71
C LYS A 560 -3.60 28.04 5.63
N SER A 561 -3.12 28.53 6.76
CA SER A 561 -1.88 29.32 6.80
C SER A 561 -0.65 28.50 6.37
N ALA A 562 -0.55 27.25 6.83
CA ALA A 562 0.58 26.37 6.53
C ALA A 562 0.61 25.95 5.06
N LEU A 563 -0.50 25.43 4.53
CA LEU A 563 -0.55 24.73 3.25
C LEU A 563 -0.95 25.66 2.08
N ILE A 564 -1.89 26.61 2.31
CA ILE A 564 -2.42 27.45 1.23
C ILE A 564 -1.64 28.76 1.13
N ASP A 565 -1.43 29.46 2.23
CA ASP A 565 -0.73 30.73 2.20
C ASP A 565 0.79 30.54 1.99
N GLY A 566 1.34 29.45 2.49
CA GLY A 566 2.75 29.07 2.37
C GLY A 566 3.13 28.21 1.17
N MET A 567 2.19 27.79 0.30
CA MET A 567 2.36 26.71 -0.68
C MET A 567 3.58 26.82 -1.60
N THR A 568 4.00 28.03 -1.94
CA THR A 568 5.14 28.25 -2.86
C THR A 568 6.52 28.17 -2.19
N GLN A 569 6.58 28.24 -0.85
CA GLN A 569 7.82 28.23 -0.08
C GLN A 569 7.93 27.04 0.87
N LEU A 570 6.88 26.25 0.98
CA LEU A 570 6.77 25.11 1.85
C LEU A 570 7.78 24.00 1.44
N ASN A 571 8.50 23.45 2.41
CA ASN A 571 9.25 22.21 2.19
C ASN A 571 8.33 21.00 2.37
N ALA A 572 7.78 20.50 1.26
CA ALA A 572 6.85 19.38 1.26
C ALA A 572 7.42 18.13 1.98
N ALA A 573 8.73 17.88 1.87
CA ALA A 573 9.36 16.70 2.49
C ALA A 573 9.36 16.72 4.03
N GLY A 574 9.32 17.91 4.66
CA GLY A 574 9.32 18.06 6.12
C GLY A 574 7.96 18.43 6.72
N GLU A 575 7.01 18.80 5.87
CA GLU A 575 5.75 19.38 6.34
C GLU A 575 4.81 18.34 6.94
N GLU A 576 4.74 17.16 6.36
CA GLU A 576 3.98 16.04 6.93
C GLU A 576 4.36 15.75 8.38
N GLU A 577 5.68 15.68 8.65
CA GLU A 577 6.18 15.46 10.01
C GLU A 577 5.85 16.64 10.95
N ARG A 578 5.83 17.86 10.42
CA ARG A 578 5.43 19.04 11.19
C ARG A 578 3.95 18.99 11.54
N LEU A 579 3.10 18.66 10.58
CA LEU A 579 1.65 18.49 10.78
C LEU A 579 1.33 17.33 11.73
N SER A 580 2.04 16.22 11.59
CA SER A 580 1.93 15.07 12.50
C SER A 580 2.23 15.47 13.95
N ARG A 581 3.32 16.20 14.18
CA ARG A 581 3.67 16.69 15.52
C ARG A 581 2.62 17.64 16.09
N GLU A 582 2.04 18.51 15.27
CA GLU A 582 0.98 19.42 15.69
C GLU A 582 -0.30 18.64 16.08
N ILE A 583 -0.71 17.66 15.28
CA ILE A 583 -1.85 16.77 15.60
C ILE A 583 -1.58 16.03 16.92
N PHE A 584 -0.38 15.47 17.10
CA PHE A 584 -0.02 14.75 18.32
C PHE A 584 -0.03 15.67 19.56
N ALA A 585 0.44 16.89 19.40
CA ALA A 585 0.41 17.89 20.47
C ALA A 585 -1.02 18.24 20.88
N ARG A 586 -1.93 18.42 19.91
CA ARG A 586 -3.36 18.69 20.16
C ARG A 586 -4.08 17.51 20.83
N LEU A 587 -3.68 16.28 20.49
CA LEU A 587 -4.24 15.05 21.06
C LEU A 587 -3.64 14.69 22.43
N ALA A 588 -2.56 15.32 22.86
CA ALA A 588 -1.85 14.95 24.10
C ALA A 588 -2.73 15.01 25.37
N GLY A 589 -3.76 15.87 25.37
CA GLY A 589 -4.72 15.99 26.48
C GLY A 589 -6.07 15.28 26.24
N ILE A 590 -6.25 14.59 25.13
CA ILE A 590 -7.51 13.94 24.76
C ILE A 590 -7.36 12.43 24.96
N PRO A 591 -8.00 11.85 25.98
CA PRO A 591 -7.90 10.40 26.21
C PRO A 591 -8.60 9.61 25.11
N LEU A 592 -8.25 8.32 25.00
CA LEU A 592 -8.87 7.33 24.11
C LEU A 592 -8.66 7.52 22.60
N VAL A 593 -8.38 8.72 22.12
CA VAL A 593 -8.11 8.96 20.69
C VAL A 593 -6.68 8.50 20.38
N ASP A 594 -6.56 7.52 19.49
CA ASP A 594 -5.25 7.04 19.04
C ASP A 594 -4.61 8.07 18.09
N ARG A 595 -3.48 8.65 18.51
CA ARG A 595 -2.71 9.62 17.70
C ARG A 595 -2.23 9.04 16.37
N TYR A 596 -2.00 7.73 16.31
CA TYR A 596 -1.56 7.08 15.07
C TYR A 596 -2.72 6.86 14.09
N ALA A 597 -3.94 6.66 14.59
CA ALA A 597 -5.13 6.69 13.72
C ALA A 597 -5.32 8.08 13.10
N ALA A 598 -5.12 9.14 13.87
CA ALA A 598 -5.14 10.51 13.34
C ALA A 598 -4.01 10.75 12.31
N TYR A 599 -2.82 10.19 12.53
CA TYR A 599 -1.72 10.25 11.56
C TYR A 599 -2.06 9.53 10.26
N GLN A 600 -2.73 8.39 10.30
CA GLN A 600 -3.14 7.69 9.08
C GLN A 600 -4.05 8.56 8.21
N LEU A 601 -4.99 9.28 8.83
CA LEU A 601 -5.87 10.21 8.10
C LEU A 601 -5.08 11.35 7.46
N LEU A 602 -4.07 11.86 8.16
CA LEU A 602 -3.15 12.86 7.61
C LEU A 602 -2.38 12.30 6.41
N ASP A 603 -1.75 11.13 6.54
CA ASP A 603 -0.94 10.50 5.48
C ASP A 603 -1.77 10.21 4.22
N ASP A 604 -3.01 9.73 4.38
CA ASP A 604 -3.90 9.42 3.26
C ASP A 604 -4.27 10.66 2.42
N ASP A 605 -4.43 11.80 3.07
CA ASP A 605 -4.71 13.06 2.39
C ASP A 605 -3.41 13.78 1.98
N TRP A 606 -2.32 13.66 2.75
CA TRP A 606 -1.03 14.27 2.46
C TRP A 606 -0.45 13.81 1.13
N LYS A 607 -0.58 12.55 0.78
CA LYS A 607 -0.13 12.01 -0.51
C LYS A 607 -0.71 12.76 -1.71
N LYS A 608 -1.96 13.18 -1.62
CA LYS A 608 -2.64 13.97 -2.67
C LYS A 608 -2.19 15.43 -2.64
N ILE A 609 -2.06 16.00 -1.44
CA ILE A 609 -1.61 17.38 -1.24
C ILE A 609 -0.18 17.57 -1.73
N ALA A 610 0.72 16.65 -1.41
CA ALA A 610 2.13 16.75 -1.78
C ALA A 610 2.34 16.79 -3.30
N ILE A 611 1.54 16.03 -4.07
CA ILE A 611 1.59 16.04 -5.54
C ILE A 611 1.17 17.41 -6.08
N ASP A 612 0.06 17.93 -5.60
CA ASP A 612 -0.41 19.26 -6.00
C ASP A 612 0.60 20.36 -5.65
N LEU A 613 1.22 20.26 -4.46
CA LEU A 613 2.27 21.19 -4.03
C LEU A 613 3.50 21.12 -4.95
N GLU A 614 3.93 19.92 -5.33
CA GLU A 614 5.03 19.74 -6.26
C GLU A 614 4.75 20.37 -7.62
N ILE A 615 3.55 20.18 -8.16
CA ILE A 615 3.12 20.82 -9.40
C ILE A 615 3.15 22.35 -9.26
N ILE A 616 2.54 22.88 -8.19
CA ILE A 616 2.48 24.35 -7.98
C ILE A 616 3.88 24.94 -7.77
N GLN A 617 4.78 24.26 -7.08
CA GLN A 617 6.14 24.74 -6.84
C GLN A 617 7.02 24.66 -8.09
N THR A 618 6.80 23.67 -8.95
CA THR A 618 7.59 23.47 -10.17
C THR A 618 7.10 24.32 -11.33
N GLU A 619 5.78 24.39 -11.53
CA GLU A 619 5.15 25.02 -12.71
C GLU A 619 4.58 26.41 -12.38
N GLY A 620 4.55 26.78 -11.09
CA GLY A 620 3.99 28.03 -10.60
C GLY A 620 2.49 27.96 -10.29
N PHE A 621 1.98 28.96 -9.56
CA PHE A 621 0.58 29.02 -9.15
C PHE A 621 -0.41 29.00 -10.34
N ALA A 622 0.02 29.44 -11.52
CA ALA A 622 -0.80 29.41 -12.73
C ALA A 622 -1.21 27.99 -13.15
N ALA A 623 -0.45 26.95 -12.76
CA ALA A 623 -0.77 25.55 -13.03
C ALA A 623 -2.13 25.13 -12.44
N THR A 624 -2.58 25.75 -11.32
CA THR A 624 -3.88 25.49 -10.72
C THR A 624 -5.07 25.85 -11.61
N LYS A 625 -4.86 26.72 -12.60
CA LYS A 625 -5.87 27.18 -13.57
C LYS A 625 -5.75 26.47 -14.93
N GLN A 626 -4.85 25.49 -15.04
CA GLN A 626 -4.66 24.72 -16.27
C GLN A 626 -5.61 23.52 -16.34
N VAL A 627 -5.91 23.14 -17.56
CA VAL A 627 -6.77 22.02 -17.90
C VAL A 627 -6.10 21.19 -18.99
N ASP A 628 -5.91 19.91 -18.70
CA ASP A 628 -5.26 18.98 -19.62
C ASP A 628 -6.26 18.18 -20.46
N PRO A 629 -5.88 17.76 -21.68
CA PRO A 629 -6.65 16.78 -22.43
C PRO A 629 -6.76 15.46 -21.65
N ASN A 630 -7.98 14.97 -21.41
CA ASN A 630 -8.17 13.65 -20.81
C ASN A 630 -7.96 12.58 -21.91
N MET A 631 -6.80 11.94 -21.90
CA MET A 631 -6.46 10.90 -22.87
C MET A 631 -6.91 9.54 -22.36
N VAL A 632 -7.77 8.85 -23.12
CA VAL A 632 -8.28 7.51 -22.80
C VAL A 632 -8.00 6.54 -23.93
N LEU A 633 -7.74 5.29 -23.60
CA LEU A 633 -7.51 4.24 -24.58
C LEU A 633 -8.86 3.70 -25.08
N LYS A 634 -9.16 3.91 -26.36
CA LYS A 634 -10.34 3.32 -27.00
C LYS A 634 -9.91 2.48 -28.22
N LYS A 635 -10.15 1.18 -28.20
CA LYS A 635 -9.79 0.26 -29.29
C LYS A 635 -8.33 0.37 -29.73
N ASP A 636 -7.39 0.32 -28.77
CA ASP A 636 -5.95 0.40 -28.97
C ASP A 636 -5.40 1.74 -29.53
N ALA A 637 -6.22 2.79 -29.56
CA ALA A 637 -5.80 4.15 -29.88
C ALA A 637 -6.06 5.11 -28.73
N GLU A 638 -5.10 5.99 -28.44
CA GLU A 638 -5.32 7.10 -27.52
C GLU A 638 -6.23 8.13 -28.18
N VAL A 639 -7.36 8.38 -27.55
CA VAL A 639 -8.34 9.36 -28.00
C VAL A 639 -8.60 10.33 -26.86
N GLN A 640 -8.65 11.59 -27.17
CA GLN A 640 -9.08 12.60 -26.19
C GLN A 640 -10.56 12.39 -25.86
N ASP A 641 -10.86 12.15 -24.58
CA ASP A 641 -12.21 12.03 -24.05
C ASP A 641 -12.48 13.13 -23.02
N GLY A 642 -12.64 14.33 -23.52
CA GLY A 642 -12.85 15.51 -22.71
C GLY A 642 -11.56 16.11 -22.13
N TRP A 643 -11.69 16.70 -20.94
CA TRP A 643 -10.67 17.46 -20.25
C TRP A 643 -10.60 17.08 -18.78
N VAL A 644 -9.46 17.29 -18.17
CA VAL A 644 -9.24 17.10 -16.72
C VAL A 644 -8.49 18.31 -16.17
N GLY A 645 -8.83 18.72 -14.97
CA GLY A 645 -8.09 19.82 -14.34
C GLY A 645 -6.68 19.37 -13.93
N HIS A 646 -5.69 20.19 -14.18
CA HIS A 646 -4.29 19.89 -13.88
C HIS A 646 -4.06 19.71 -12.37
N VAL A 647 -4.64 20.58 -11.56
CA VAL A 647 -4.63 20.54 -10.10
C VAL A 647 -6.05 20.43 -9.52
N LEU A 648 -7.00 21.17 -10.06
CA LEU A 648 -8.38 21.26 -9.54
C LEU A 648 -9.30 20.26 -10.25
N PRO A 649 -9.87 19.25 -9.53
CA PRO A 649 -10.81 18.31 -10.13
C PRO A 649 -12.09 18.99 -10.64
N PHE A 650 -12.60 18.54 -11.78
CA PHE A 650 -13.84 19.07 -12.39
C PHE A 650 -15.02 18.96 -11.43
N GLU A 651 -15.20 17.83 -10.77
CA GLU A 651 -16.28 17.57 -9.81
C GLU A 651 -16.30 18.60 -8.68
N LEU A 652 -15.12 18.98 -8.15
CA LEU A 652 -15.02 19.98 -7.11
C LEU A 652 -15.46 21.36 -7.63
N VAL A 653 -14.96 21.76 -8.79
CA VAL A 653 -15.33 23.06 -9.39
C VAL A 653 -16.81 23.10 -9.73
N GLN A 654 -17.37 22.02 -10.28
CA GLN A 654 -18.80 21.90 -10.54
C GLN A 654 -19.65 22.01 -9.29
N SER A 655 -19.28 21.31 -8.23
CA SER A 655 -20.05 21.32 -6.97
C SER A 655 -20.08 22.70 -6.30
N VAL A 656 -19.01 23.49 -6.45
CA VAL A 656 -18.86 24.80 -5.78
C VAL A 656 -19.34 25.95 -6.66
N LYS A 657 -19.02 25.94 -7.96
CA LYS A 657 -19.26 27.06 -8.87
C LYS A 657 -20.44 26.87 -9.81
N MET A 658 -20.91 25.63 -9.98
CA MET A 658 -21.96 25.27 -10.96
C MET A 658 -23.02 24.35 -10.32
N HIS A 659 -23.32 24.58 -9.04
CA HIS A 659 -24.22 23.72 -8.28
C HIS A 659 -25.64 23.64 -8.84
N GLU A 660 -26.15 24.71 -9.49
CA GLU A 660 -27.47 24.72 -10.09
C GLU A 660 -27.53 23.82 -11.33
N GLU A 661 -26.51 23.90 -12.19
CA GLU A 661 -26.41 23.06 -13.38
C GLU A 661 -26.22 21.57 -13.02
N VAL A 662 -25.41 21.30 -12.00
CA VAL A 662 -25.23 19.94 -11.46
C VAL A 662 -26.53 19.42 -10.87
N ALA A 663 -27.26 20.22 -10.12
CA ALA A 663 -28.55 19.84 -9.55
C ALA A 663 -29.60 19.56 -10.65
N ALA A 664 -29.63 20.39 -11.69
CA ALA A 664 -30.53 20.18 -12.84
C ALA A 664 -30.19 18.90 -13.62
N LEU A 665 -28.91 18.58 -13.79
CA LEU A 665 -28.47 17.32 -14.42
C LEU A 665 -28.85 16.10 -13.58
N ARG A 666 -28.54 16.14 -12.27
CA ARG A 666 -28.91 15.08 -11.32
C ARG A 666 -30.41 14.82 -11.24
N ALA A 667 -31.23 15.88 -11.28
CA ALA A 667 -32.68 15.71 -11.31
C ALA A 667 -33.15 14.91 -12.52
N LYS A 668 -32.53 15.12 -13.70
CA LYS A 668 -32.83 14.34 -14.90
C LYS A 668 -32.35 12.90 -14.83
N GLU A 669 -31.17 12.67 -14.22
CA GLU A 669 -30.64 11.32 -13.98
C GLU A 669 -31.50 10.55 -12.97
N THR A 670 -31.96 11.22 -11.90
CA THR A 670 -32.89 10.63 -10.94
C THR A 670 -34.21 10.28 -11.62
N ARG A 671 -34.75 11.15 -12.46
CA ARG A 671 -35.98 10.87 -13.20
C ARG A 671 -35.81 9.67 -14.15
N LEU A 672 -34.66 9.49 -14.77
CA LEU A 672 -34.35 8.29 -15.57
C LEU A 672 -34.34 7.01 -14.74
N SER A 673 -33.81 7.08 -13.50
CA SER A 673 -33.87 5.95 -12.56
C SER A 673 -35.28 5.65 -12.11
N GLU A 674 -36.12 6.68 -11.86
CA GLU A 674 -37.51 6.51 -11.52
C GLU A 674 -38.30 5.84 -12.64
N ILE A 675 -38.09 6.25 -13.93
CA ILE A 675 -38.70 5.63 -15.10
C ILE A 675 -38.35 4.13 -15.16
N ALA A 676 -37.13 3.75 -14.81
CA ALA A 676 -36.77 2.32 -14.77
C ALA A 676 -37.62 1.55 -13.74
N GLY A 677 -37.82 2.11 -12.54
CA GLY A 677 -38.68 1.56 -11.52
C GLY A 677 -40.18 1.55 -11.94
N GLU A 678 -40.63 2.57 -12.68
CA GLU A 678 -42.01 2.61 -13.22
C GLU A 678 -42.22 1.50 -14.27
N TYR A 679 -41.22 1.15 -15.07
CA TYR A 679 -41.30 0.00 -15.97
C TYR A 679 -41.46 -1.32 -15.21
N GLU A 680 -40.72 -1.53 -14.13
CA GLU A 680 -40.84 -2.71 -13.28
C GLU A 680 -42.25 -2.79 -12.67
N SER A 681 -42.76 -1.66 -12.14
CA SER A 681 -44.09 -1.58 -11.56
C SER A 681 -45.15 -1.91 -12.57
N HIS A 682 -45.10 -1.35 -13.77
CA HIS A 682 -46.06 -1.64 -14.83
C HIS A 682 -45.98 -3.09 -15.36
N LEU A 683 -44.78 -3.69 -15.33
CA LEU A 683 -44.64 -5.12 -15.63
C LEU A 683 -45.34 -5.99 -14.59
N ASP A 684 -45.24 -5.63 -13.30
CA ASP A 684 -45.86 -6.36 -12.21
C ASP A 684 -47.40 -6.26 -12.24
N GLU A 685 -47.94 -5.16 -12.75
CA GLU A 685 -49.39 -4.93 -12.95
C GLU A 685 -49.99 -5.77 -14.07
N LEU A 686 -49.19 -6.31 -15.02
CA LEU A 686 -49.66 -7.15 -16.09
C LEU A 686 -50.03 -8.54 -15.61
N SER A 687 -51.11 -9.10 -16.22
CA SER A 687 -51.47 -10.51 -16.04
C SER A 687 -50.41 -11.44 -16.64
N GLU A 688 -50.36 -12.69 -16.16
CA GLU A 688 -49.44 -13.68 -16.75
C GLU A 688 -49.71 -13.95 -18.25
N GLU A 689 -50.95 -13.81 -18.70
CA GLU A 689 -51.32 -13.93 -20.12
C GLU A 689 -50.78 -12.75 -20.94
N ASP A 690 -50.79 -11.52 -20.37
CA ASP A 690 -50.23 -10.34 -21.01
C ASP A 690 -48.71 -10.37 -21.06
N LYS A 691 -48.04 -10.92 -20.05
CA LYS A 691 -46.61 -11.14 -20.06
C LYS A 691 -46.09 -12.12 -21.10
N GLU A 692 -46.97 -12.95 -21.68
CA GLU A 692 -46.66 -13.83 -22.80
C GLU A 692 -46.79 -13.13 -24.17
N GLN A 693 -47.27 -11.90 -24.23
CA GLN A 693 -47.46 -11.15 -25.47
C GLN A 693 -46.14 -10.54 -25.94
N ASN A 694 -46.04 -10.28 -27.24
CA ASN A 694 -44.83 -9.75 -27.89
C ASN A 694 -44.37 -8.37 -27.39
N PHE A 695 -45.22 -7.64 -26.67
CA PHE A 695 -44.86 -6.34 -26.12
C PHE A 695 -44.02 -6.45 -24.82
N VAL A 696 -43.84 -7.66 -24.28
CA VAL A 696 -42.87 -8.01 -23.25
C VAL A 696 -41.81 -8.92 -23.89
N ASN A 697 -40.57 -8.83 -23.45
CA ASN A 697 -39.48 -9.66 -23.96
C ASN A 697 -39.59 -11.12 -23.49
N ASP A 698 -38.80 -12.02 -24.11
CA ASP A 698 -38.82 -13.46 -23.80
C ASP A 698 -38.43 -13.78 -22.35
N ALA A 699 -37.62 -12.91 -21.72
CA ALA A 699 -37.22 -13.05 -20.31
C ALA A 699 -38.29 -12.55 -19.33
N LYS A 700 -39.36 -11.91 -19.82
CA LYS A 700 -40.47 -11.32 -19.04
C LYS A 700 -40.02 -10.21 -18.07
N ASP A 701 -38.91 -9.56 -18.33
CA ASP A 701 -38.31 -8.54 -17.50
C ASP A 701 -38.22 -7.14 -18.10
N ALA A 702 -38.69 -6.97 -19.36
CA ALA A 702 -38.69 -5.66 -20.03
C ALA A 702 -39.76 -5.53 -21.12
N PHE A 703 -40.27 -4.33 -21.27
CA PHE A 703 -41.15 -3.98 -22.40
C PHE A 703 -40.36 -3.80 -23.69
N VAL A 704 -40.95 -4.25 -24.82
CA VAL A 704 -40.39 -4.08 -26.17
C VAL A 704 -41.07 -2.88 -26.87
N ALA A 705 -40.39 -1.74 -26.88
CA ALA A 705 -40.94 -0.44 -27.32
C ALA A 705 -41.62 -0.47 -28.70
N ALA A 706 -41.11 -1.24 -29.68
CA ALA A 706 -41.69 -1.36 -31.01
C ALA A 706 -43.02 -2.13 -30.95
N GLU A 707 -43.07 -3.17 -30.13
CA GLU A 707 -44.27 -4.04 -30.05
C GLU A 707 -45.36 -3.40 -29.18
N VAL A 708 -44.98 -2.63 -28.10
CA VAL A 708 -45.90 -1.78 -27.33
C VAL A 708 -46.65 -0.83 -28.26
N LYS A 709 -45.97 -0.15 -29.19
CA LYS A 709 -46.60 0.75 -30.18
C LYS A 709 -47.52 0.03 -31.14
N LYS A 710 -47.18 -1.19 -31.54
CA LYS A 710 -48.04 -2.01 -32.41
C LYS A 710 -49.30 -2.45 -31.65
N ALA A 711 -49.19 -2.92 -30.41
CA ALA A 711 -50.31 -3.33 -29.59
C ALA A 711 -51.28 -2.16 -29.33
N ILE A 712 -50.80 -0.97 -29.07
CA ILE A 712 -51.64 0.25 -28.91
C ILE A 712 -52.42 0.57 -30.21
N LYS A 713 -51.83 0.38 -31.40
CA LYS A 713 -52.46 0.63 -32.67
C LYS A 713 -53.49 -0.46 -33.03
N ALA A 714 -53.21 -1.72 -32.73
CA ALA A 714 -54.09 -2.85 -33.00
C ALA A 714 -55.37 -2.80 -32.19
N ARG A 715 -55.34 -2.29 -30.94
CA ARG A 715 -56.44 -2.19 -29.98
C ARG A 715 -57.06 -3.55 -29.64
N GLU A 716 -56.29 -4.60 -29.64
CA GLU A 716 -56.70 -5.99 -29.41
C GLU A 716 -56.47 -6.50 -27.98
N VAL A 717 -56.01 -5.62 -27.08
CA VAL A 717 -55.75 -5.91 -25.65
C VAL A 717 -56.87 -5.37 -24.77
N GLU A 718 -56.98 -5.90 -23.55
CA GLU A 718 -57.96 -5.43 -22.57
C GLU A 718 -57.80 -3.94 -22.21
N PRO A 719 -58.87 -3.25 -21.78
CA PRO A 719 -58.80 -1.81 -21.45
C PRO A 719 -57.75 -1.47 -20.36
N ALA A 720 -57.57 -2.34 -19.37
CA ALA A 720 -56.58 -2.16 -18.29
C ALA A 720 -55.16 -2.25 -18.86
N THR A 721 -54.82 -3.29 -19.59
CA THR A 721 -53.54 -3.47 -20.27
C THR A 721 -53.27 -2.37 -21.27
N MET A 722 -54.30 -1.89 -21.99
CA MET A 722 -54.18 -0.74 -22.91
C MET A 722 -53.79 0.53 -22.19
N SER A 723 -54.24 0.76 -20.96
CA SER A 723 -53.84 1.91 -20.15
C SER A 723 -52.32 1.80 -19.79
N ILE A 724 -51.91 0.65 -19.28
CA ILE A 724 -50.53 0.36 -18.96
C ILE A 724 -49.62 0.58 -20.18
N LEU A 725 -49.98 0.03 -21.33
CA LEU A 725 -49.17 0.18 -22.54
C LEU A 725 -49.05 1.62 -23.02
N LYS A 726 -50.09 2.47 -22.84
CA LYS A 726 -50.02 3.91 -23.14
C LYS A 726 -49.09 4.66 -22.20
N ASP A 727 -49.14 4.32 -20.89
CA ASP A 727 -48.25 4.91 -19.88
C ASP A 727 -46.80 4.51 -20.17
N VAL A 728 -46.55 3.25 -20.49
CA VAL A 728 -45.24 2.74 -20.92
C VAL A 728 -44.74 3.42 -22.21
N ASP A 729 -45.61 3.66 -23.24
CA ASP A 729 -45.19 4.39 -24.44
C ASP A 729 -44.85 5.86 -24.17
N ALA A 730 -45.56 6.48 -23.23
CA ALA A 730 -45.24 7.82 -22.76
C ALA A 730 -43.89 7.85 -22.03
N LEU A 731 -43.64 6.86 -21.18
CA LEU A 731 -42.34 6.70 -20.48
C LEU A 731 -41.18 6.48 -21.46
N PHE A 732 -41.36 5.67 -22.52
CA PHE A 732 -40.34 5.52 -23.57
C PHE A 732 -40.03 6.84 -24.30
N ALA A 733 -41.03 7.67 -24.55
CA ALA A 733 -40.81 8.97 -25.16
C ALA A 733 -40.08 9.95 -24.23
N GLU A 734 -40.45 9.95 -22.94
CA GLU A 734 -39.81 10.73 -21.88
C GLU A 734 -38.36 10.28 -21.71
N GLU A 735 -38.13 8.99 -21.53
CA GLU A 735 -36.77 8.39 -21.35
C GLU A 735 -35.84 8.77 -22.50
N LYS A 736 -36.30 8.62 -23.76
CA LYS A 736 -35.52 8.99 -24.93
C LYS A 736 -35.14 10.48 -24.94
N THR A 737 -36.07 11.33 -24.53
CA THR A 737 -35.83 12.79 -24.44
C THR A 737 -34.83 13.10 -23.35
N LEU A 738 -35.05 12.54 -22.16
CA LEU A 738 -34.16 12.73 -21.02
C LEU A 738 -32.75 12.19 -21.28
N LYS A 739 -32.60 10.99 -21.85
CA LYS A 739 -31.28 10.44 -22.21
C LYS A 739 -30.50 11.36 -23.16
N LYS A 740 -31.18 11.98 -24.11
CA LYS A 740 -30.56 12.96 -24.98
C LYS A 740 -30.18 14.24 -24.21
N GLN A 741 -31.08 14.75 -23.38
CA GLN A 741 -30.81 15.96 -22.58
C GLN A 741 -29.66 15.73 -21.59
N VAL A 742 -29.62 14.60 -20.88
CA VAL A 742 -28.53 14.25 -19.95
C VAL A 742 -27.20 14.22 -20.69
N LYS A 743 -27.14 13.61 -21.87
CA LYS A 743 -25.92 13.57 -22.69
C LYS A 743 -25.47 14.96 -23.14
N ASP A 744 -26.40 15.78 -23.64
CA ASP A 744 -26.10 17.12 -24.16
C ASP A 744 -25.70 18.06 -23.01
N ASP A 745 -26.42 18.02 -21.87
CA ASP A 745 -26.15 18.84 -20.69
C ASP A 745 -24.85 18.42 -20.00
N SER A 746 -24.55 17.14 -19.89
CA SER A 746 -23.28 16.64 -19.34
C SER A 746 -22.09 17.14 -20.17
N ALA A 747 -22.18 17.06 -21.51
CA ALA A 747 -21.16 17.57 -22.41
C ALA A 747 -21.01 19.10 -22.29
N ALA A 748 -22.12 19.84 -22.19
CA ALA A 748 -22.11 21.27 -22.01
C ALA A 748 -21.52 21.70 -20.64
N LEU A 749 -21.90 20.99 -19.58
CA LEU A 749 -21.36 21.18 -18.23
C LEU A 749 -19.84 20.96 -18.23
N HIS A 750 -19.36 19.90 -18.84
CA HIS A 750 -17.93 19.58 -18.95
C HIS A 750 -17.15 20.70 -19.64
N GLN A 751 -17.62 21.21 -20.78
CA GLN A 751 -16.98 22.33 -21.50
C GLN A 751 -17.02 23.65 -20.71
N ARG A 752 -18.13 23.92 -20.01
CA ARG A 752 -18.21 25.10 -19.15
C ARG A 752 -17.25 25.01 -17.99
N THR A 753 -17.11 23.84 -17.37
CA THR A 753 -16.17 23.61 -16.25
C THR A 753 -14.76 23.96 -16.65
N LYS A 754 -14.31 23.53 -17.85
CA LYS A 754 -13.02 23.94 -18.42
C LYS A 754 -12.88 25.46 -18.41
N GLY A 755 -13.85 26.16 -19.03
CA GLY A 755 -13.80 27.61 -19.10
C GLY A 755 -13.92 28.33 -17.75
N VAL A 756 -14.51 27.70 -16.74
CA VAL A 756 -14.54 28.22 -15.37
C VAL A 756 -13.16 28.09 -14.74
N ILE A 757 -12.50 26.93 -14.81
CA ILE A 757 -11.16 26.71 -14.26
C ILE A 757 -10.15 27.71 -14.83
N GLU A 758 -10.14 27.91 -16.16
CA GLU A 758 -9.23 28.83 -16.86
C GLU A 758 -9.42 30.31 -16.49
N ARG A 759 -10.57 30.67 -15.89
CA ARG A 759 -10.92 32.06 -15.51
C ARG A 759 -10.98 32.32 -14.01
N LEU A 760 -10.70 31.31 -13.18
CA LEU A 760 -10.69 31.48 -11.73
C LEU A 760 -9.73 32.60 -11.31
N ILE A 761 -10.14 33.41 -10.36
CA ILE A 761 -9.24 34.35 -9.69
C ILE A 761 -8.48 33.62 -8.57
N ASP A 762 -7.35 34.18 -8.13
CA ASP A 762 -6.47 33.52 -7.15
C ASP A 762 -7.16 33.22 -5.82
N GLU A 763 -8.09 34.06 -5.39
CA GLU A 763 -8.87 33.85 -4.16
C GLU A 763 -9.81 32.65 -4.29
N GLU A 764 -10.46 32.48 -5.43
CA GLU A 764 -11.32 31.31 -5.74
C GLU A 764 -10.54 30.02 -5.80
N VAL A 765 -9.33 30.05 -6.38
CA VAL A 765 -8.42 28.93 -6.40
C VAL A 765 -8.04 28.51 -4.97
N ARG A 766 -7.69 29.48 -4.10
CA ARG A 766 -7.37 29.22 -2.70
C ARG A 766 -8.56 28.63 -1.93
N ASP A 767 -9.79 29.08 -2.18
CA ASP A 767 -10.99 28.47 -1.60
C ASP A 767 -11.19 27.02 -2.08
N LEU A 768 -11.00 26.77 -3.38
CA LEU A 768 -11.09 25.41 -3.93
C LEU A 768 -10.01 24.49 -3.40
N LEU A 769 -8.77 24.96 -3.24
CA LEU A 769 -7.69 24.19 -2.62
C LEU A 769 -7.97 23.91 -1.14
N HIS A 770 -8.53 24.87 -0.40
CA HIS A 770 -8.98 24.65 0.97
C HIS A 770 -10.02 23.52 1.05
N ARG A 771 -11.00 23.53 0.15
CA ARG A 771 -12.01 22.46 0.05
C ARG A 771 -11.43 21.11 -0.41
N LYS A 772 -10.37 21.13 -1.21
CA LYS A 772 -9.70 19.91 -1.70
C LYS A 772 -8.78 19.28 -0.64
N TRP A 773 -8.00 20.12 0.06
CA TRP A 773 -6.92 19.65 0.93
C TRP A 773 -7.30 19.60 2.41
N ILE A 774 -8.02 20.63 2.88
CA ILE A 774 -8.22 20.85 4.32
C ILE A 774 -9.54 20.29 4.82
N LEU A 775 -10.64 20.58 4.14
CA LEU A 775 -11.96 20.15 4.62
C LEU A 775 -12.07 18.62 4.77
N PRO A 776 -11.62 17.77 3.83
CA PRO A 776 -11.69 16.32 4.01
C PRO A 776 -10.89 15.85 5.23
N LEU A 777 -9.67 16.37 5.41
CA LEU A 777 -8.84 16.05 6.57
C LEU A 777 -9.52 16.47 7.88
N MET A 778 -10.12 17.66 7.93
CA MET A 778 -10.85 18.15 9.11
C MET A 778 -12.10 17.31 9.41
N GLU A 779 -12.86 16.92 8.39
CA GLU A 779 -14.02 16.03 8.54
C GLU A 779 -13.61 14.67 9.07
N ASN A 780 -12.55 14.08 8.50
CA ASN A 780 -12.01 12.79 8.94
C ASN A 780 -11.49 12.86 10.39
N LEU A 781 -10.72 13.88 10.75
CA LEU A 781 -10.23 14.06 12.12
C LEU A 781 -11.37 14.25 13.11
N ASN A 782 -12.38 15.05 12.77
CA ASN A 782 -13.53 15.30 13.62
C ASN A 782 -14.42 14.05 13.84
N SER A 783 -14.30 13.03 13.03
CA SER A 783 -15.00 11.75 13.20
C SER A 783 -14.34 10.82 14.24
N LEU A 784 -13.08 11.07 14.64
CA LEU A 784 -12.33 10.19 15.55
C LEU A 784 -13.01 10.00 16.92
N PRO A 785 -13.54 11.05 17.60
CA PRO A 785 -14.25 10.84 18.86
C PRO A 785 -15.48 9.95 18.72
N ASP A 786 -16.22 10.08 17.61
CA ASP A 786 -17.40 9.27 17.36
C ASP A 786 -17.03 7.80 17.11
N ALA A 787 -15.95 7.53 16.38
CA ALA A 787 -15.43 6.20 16.17
C ALA A 787 -15.01 5.51 17.49
N VAL A 788 -14.37 6.26 18.40
CA VAL A 788 -14.02 5.78 19.74
C VAL A 788 -15.26 5.43 20.55
N LEU A 789 -16.29 6.26 20.49
CA LEU A 789 -17.54 6.05 21.24
C LEU A 789 -18.36 4.90 20.65
N ASP A 790 -18.41 4.76 19.33
CA ASP A 790 -19.10 3.65 18.68
C ASP A 790 -18.43 2.31 19.01
N ASP A 791 -17.09 2.26 19.05
CA ASP A 791 -16.35 1.06 19.49
C ASP A 791 -16.62 0.74 20.96
N PHE A 792 -16.59 1.75 21.83
CA PHE A 792 -16.93 1.59 23.24
C PHE A 792 -18.36 1.04 23.44
N VAL A 793 -19.34 1.64 22.78
CA VAL A 793 -20.73 1.19 22.84
C VAL A 793 -20.86 -0.25 22.35
N LYS A 794 -20.17 -0.59 21.27
CA LYS A 794 -20.15 -1.96 20.72
C LYS A 794 -19.57 -2.98 21.71
N GLN A 795 -18.43 -2.66 22.34
CA GLN A 795 -17.82 -3.54 23.34
C GLN A 795 -18.71 -3.69 24.56
N LEU A 796 -19.30 -2.60 25.03
CA LEU A 796 -20.17 -2.58 26.18
C LEU A 796 -21.47 -3.36 25.92
N ASP A 797 -22.09 -3.19 24.76
CA ASP A 797 -23.27 -3.92 24.32
C ASP A 797 -22.99 -5.44 24.23
N ALA A 798 -21.81 -5.80 23.73
CA ALA A 798 -21.38 -7.20 23.67
C ALA A 798 -21.29 -7.84 25.06
N VAL A 799 -20.72 -7.13 26.05
CA VAL A 799 -20.65 -7.61 27.43
C VAL A 799 -22.05 -7.72 28.05
N CYS A 800 -22.94 -6.76 27.81
CA CYS A 800 -24.32 -6.79 28.32
C CYS A 800 -25.12 -7.94 27.73
N LYS A 801 -25.03 -8.15 26.42
CA LYS A 801 -25.76 -9.22 25.71
C LYS A 801 -25.24 -10.63 26.00
N LYS A 802 -23.98 -10.75 26.39
CA LYS A 802 -23.33 -12.04 26.67
C LYS A 802 -24.07 -12.86 27.72
N TYR A 803 -24.66 -12.20 28.73
CA TYR A 803 -25.37 -12.81 29.84
C TYR A 803 -26.88 -12.45 29.90
N GLU A 804 -27.44 -11.95 28.78
CA GLU A 804 -28.85 -11.56 28.68
C GLU A 804 -29.79 -12.76 28.77
N THR A 805 -29.39 -13.89 28.19
CA THR A 805 -30.13 -15.14 28.26
C THR A 805 -29.41 -16.12 29.18
N THR A 806 -30.03 -16.44 30.28
CA THR A 806 -29.48 -17.35 31.30
C THR A 806 -29.88 -18.80 31.05
N PHE A 807 -29.20 -19.74 31.74
CA PHE A 807 -29.62 -21.14 31.76
C PHE A 807 -31.01 -21.27 32.38
N GLU A 808 -31.31 -20.49 33.43
CA GLU A 808 -32.63 -20.47 34.08
C GLU A 808 -33.73 -19.97 33.12
N ASP A 809 -33.47 -18.96 32.31
CA ASP A 809 -34.41 -18.50 31.27
C ASP A 809 -34.66 -19.58 30.20
N VAL A 810 -33.63 -20.27 29.75
CA VAL A 810 -33.74 -21.34 28.75
C VAL A 810 -34.53 -22.51 29.33
N GLU A 811 -34.27 -22.90 30.59
CA GLU A 811 -35.00 -23.96 31.28
C GLU A 811 -36.49 -23.62 31.44
N SER A 812 -36.77 -22.35 31.79
CA SER A 812 -38.15 -21.82 31.85
C SER A 812 -38.83 -21.81 30.47
N GLN A 813 -38.14 -21.41 29.42
CA GLN A 813 -38.65 -21.44 28.03
C GLN A 813 -38.93 -22.87 27.55
N ILE A 814 -38.04 -23.81 27.88
CA ILE A 814 -38.24 -25.26 27.59
C ILE A 814 -39.51 -25.74 28.26
N ALA A 815 -39.66 -25.50 29.58
CA ALA A 815 -40.83 -25.91 30.35
C ALA A 815 -42.12 -25.29 29.79
N SER A 816 -42.09 -24.00 29.41
CA SER A 816 -43.23 -23.33 28.78
C SER A 816 -43.58 -23.95 27.42
N THR A 817 -42.58 -24.22 26.58
CA THR A 817 -42.77 -24.84 25.25
C THR A 817 -43.27 -26.27 25.35
N GLU A 818 -42.77 -27.05 26.32
CA GLU A 818 -43.28 -28.40 26.62
C GLU A 818 -44.73 -28.34 27.05
N HIS A 819 -45.09 -27.38 27.91
CA HIS A 819 -46.47 -27.18 28.35
C HIS A 819 -47.40 -26.79 27.20
N GLU A 820 -46.99 -25.86 26.31
CA GLU A 820 -47.75 -25.50 25.11
C GLU A 820 -47.90 -26.69 24.16
N LEU A 821 -46.85 -27.49 23.97
CA LEU A 821 -46.90 -28.70 23.15
C LEU A 821 -47.88 -29.74 23.73
N LEU A 822 -47.88 -29.93 25.04
CA LEU A 822 -48.86 -30.80 25.73
C LEU A 822 -50.30 -30.34 25.45
N GLY A 823 -50.54 -29.00 25.51
CA GLY A 823 -51.83 -28.42 25.17
C GLY A 823 -52.26 -28.69 23.73
N LEU A 824 -51.34 -28.54 22.75
CA LEU A 824 -51.58 -28.84 21.37
C LEU A 824 -51.83 -30.33 21.10
N LEU A 825 -51.16 -31.20 21.85
CA LEU A 825 -51.37 -32.65 21.76
C LEU A 825 -52.75 -33.08 22.34
N ASP A 826 -53.39 -32.28 23.19
CA ASP A 826 -54.75 -32.51 23.69
C ASP A 826 -55.83 -32.36 22.59
N ASP A 827 -55.56 -31.47 21.61
CA ASP A 827 -56.49 -31.18 20.54
C ASP A 827 -56.39 -32.17 19.35
N LEU A 828 -55.40 -33.08 19.37
CA LEU A 828 -55.21 -34.05 18.30
C LEU A 828 -56.21 -35.22 18.42
N GLN A 829 -56.79 -35.60 17.29
CA GLN A 829 -57.68 -36.79 17.19
C GLN A 829 -57.07 -37.78 16.20
N GLY A 830 -57.04 -39.07 16.59
CA GLY A 830 -56.50 -40.15 15.79
C GLY A 830 -57.15 -41.47 16.04
N ASN A 831 -56.70 -42.57 15.43
CA ASN A 831 -57.12 -43.90 15.74
C ASN A 831 -56.58 -44.38 17.14
N GLU A 832 -57.00 -45.54 17.58
CA GLU A 832 -56.61 -46.04 18.90
C GLU A 832 -55.08 -46.15 19.11
N PHE A 833 -54.32 -46.51 18.08
CA PHE A 833 -52.86 -46.60 18.13
C PHE A 833 -52.20 -45.22 18.15
N ASP A 834 -52.74 -44.28 17.39
CA ASP A 834 -52.25 -42.88 17.36
C ASP A 834 -52.46 -42.22 18.71
N MET A 835 -53.63 -42.42 19.32
CA MET A 835 -53.94 -41.90 20.66
C MET A 835 -53.06 -42.51 21.76
N GLN A 836 -52.71 -43.80 21.64
CA GLN A 836 -51.74 -44.41 22.52
C GLN A 836 -50.34 -43.82 22.34
N GLY A 837 -49.87 -43.58 21.10
CA GLY A 837 -48.61 -42.92 20.81
C GLY A 837 -48.57 -41.50 21.38
N ILE A 838 -49.65 -40.71 21.21
CA ILE A 838 -49.77 -39.35 21.77
C ILE A 838 -49.68 -39.37 23.29
N ALA A 839 -50.36 -40.36 23.94
CA ALA A 839 -50.31 -40.50 25.41
C ALA A 839 -48.92 -40.83 25.93
N GLU A 840 -48.14 -41.68 25.26
CA GLU A 840 -46.72 -41.91 25.57
C GLU A 840 -45.86 -40.72 25.33
N LEU A 841 -46.06 -39.95 24.23
CA LEU A 841 -45.35 -38.72 23.96
C LEU A 841 -45.59 -37.66 25.05
N LYS A 842 -46.83 -37.51 25.49
CA LYS A 842 -47.20 -36.64 26.64
C LYS A 842 -46.41 -36.97 27.90
N LYS A 843 -46.33 -38.27 28.26
CA LYS A 843 -45.51 -38.68 29.38
C LYS A 843 -44.04 -38.33 29.26
N LEU A 844 -43.47 -38.48 28.06
CA LEU A 844 -42.07 -38.09 27.79
C LEU A 844 -41.85 -36.59 27.93
N LEU A 845 -42.85 -35.76 27.66
CA LEU A 845 -42.83 -34.30 27.85
C LEU A 845 -43.25 -33.86 29.28
N GLY A 846 -43.37 -34.78 30.23
CA GLY A 846 -43.68 -34.45 31.62
C GLY A 846 -45.17 -34.27 31.92
N GLY A 847 -46.08 -34.64 30.99
CA GLY A 847 -47.53 -34.72 31.25
C GLY A 847 -47.94 -35.97 32.08
N GLU A 848 -48.99 -35.83 32.89
CA GLU A 848 -49.57 -36.95 33.63
C GLU A 848 -50.21 -38.02 32.70
#